data_63b3f984678d5ecde1e3411e4187230a
#
_entry.id   63b3f984678d5ecde1e3411e4187230a
#
_cell.length_a   1.000
_cell.length_b   1.000
_cell.length_c   1.000
_cell.angle_alpha   90.00
_cell.angle_beta   90.00
_cell.angle_gamma   90.00
#
_symmetry.space_group_name_H-M   'P 1'
#
loop_
_entity.id
_entity.type
_entity.pdbx_description
1 polymer ?
#
loop_
_entity_poly.entity_id
_entity_poly.type
_entity_poly.pdbx_seq_one_letter_code
_entity_poly.pdbx_strand_id
1 'polypeptide(L)'
;MNASADNVVSPAVAEVNSLVDKGLRALDEFLKLDQEQIDFIVAKASIAALDKHGVLAMHAVEETGRGVFEDKATKNLFACENVVRRLRDLKTVGVISENDVTGITEIADPVGVVCGIVPTTNPTSTTIFKSLIALKTRNPIIFSFHPSAQQCSAHAARIVRDAAIAAGAPENCIQWIEKPSMEGTSALMKHPGVATILATGGNAMVEAAYSCGKPALGVGAGNVPAYVEKTADIKQVAHDIVMSKSFDNGMVCASEQAVIADKEIYKELAEEFKSYGVYFANKKEKAMLEEFIFGVTANCASCGGAKLNSAVVGKPAAWIAEQAGFKVPEKTNIIIAECREVGPNEPLTREKLSPVLAMIKADSTEQGLKFAEEMVAFDGLGHSAAIHTADEELVKTFGSRVKALRVIWNSPSTFGGIGDVYNAFLPSLTLGCGSYGKNAVGGNVSAVNLLNIKKVGRRRNNMQWFKVPAKIYFERDSIQYLQDMKDCEKVMIVTDRSMVDLGFVDKITYQLHQRKNKVTIQLFTDVEADPSVQTVYKGTDLMRSFQPDTIIALGGGSPMDAAKAMWLFYEQPQVDFEDLVQKFMDIRKRAFRFPELGRKAKFIGIPTTSGTGSEVTPFTVISDGDKKYPIADYSLTPTISIVDPAFTMPVPASVTADTGLDVLTHAVEAYVSVLANDFTDGLALQAIKLVFQYLERSYKHGAADPEAREHMHNASTIAGMAFANAFLGINHSMAHKIGGKYHVPHGRANAILLPHVIRYNGTRPQKTATWPKYNYYKADLKYQEIARTLGLPCSTPAEGVESFARACHELAVNVGIKMSFKEQGIDEKTFLDGRKELAMMSFEDQCTPANPRLAMVADMEEILTKAYYGE
;
A
#
# COMPACT_ATOMS: atom_id res chain seq x y z
N MET A 1 -29.34 50.08 22.79
CA MET A 1 -30.18 49.16 23.56
C MET A 1 -30.72 48.12 22.57
N ASN A 2 -30.01 47.01 22.43
CA ASN A 2 -30.54 45.84 21.77
C ASN A 2 -30.57 44.76 22.84
N ALA A 3 -31.81 44.43 23.25
CA ALA A 3 -32.07 43.37 24.18
C ALA A 3 -31.55 42.04 23.60
N SER A 4 -30.71 41.36 24.37
CA SER A 4 -30.35 39.94 24.18
C SER A 4 -31.66 39.14 24.15
N ALA A 5 -32.03 38.61 22.99
CA ALA A 5 -33.00 37.53 22.92
C ALA A 5 -32.43 36.39 23.74
N ASP A 6 -33.00 36.14 24.93
CA ASP A 6 -32.74 34.93 25.66
C ASP A 6 -33.05 33.76 24.75
N ASN A 7 -32.02 33.01 24.34
CA ASN A 7 -32.16 31.73 23.62
C ASN A 7 -32.80 30.75 24.63
N VAL A 8 -34.11 30.70 24.70
CA VAL A 8 -34.83 29.69 25.46
C VAL A 8 -34.59 28.34 24.78
N VAL A 9 -33.71 27.55 25.37
CA VAL A 9 -33.43 26.19 24.90
C VAL A 9 -34.74 25.39 24.95
N SER A 10 -35.15 24.83 23.80
CA SER A 10 -36.37 24.04 23.75
C SER A 10 -36.30 22.82 24.69
N PRO A 11 -37.43 22.32 25.22
CA PRO A 11 -37.44 21.12 26.07
C PRO A 11 -36.75 19.91 25.43
N ALA A 12 -36.87 19.72 24.12
CA ALA A 12 -36.22 18.63 23.37
C ALA A 12 -34.70 18.76 23.36
N VAL A 13 -34.18 19.99 23.18
CA VAL A 13 -32.74 20.26 23.19
C VAL A 13 -32.20 20.17 24.63
N ALA A 14 -32.96 20.58 25.63
CA ALA A 14 -32.56 20.48 27.04
C ALA A 14 -32.47 18.98 27.48
N GLU A 15 -33.40 18.13 27.02
CA GLU A 15 -33.35 16.67 27.24
C GLU A 15 -32.09 16.09 26.64
N VAL A 16 -31.77 16.41 25.36
CA VAL A 16 -30.58 15.93 24.65
C VAL A 16 -29.29 16.36 25.38
N ASN A 17 -29.17 17.60 25.79
CA ASN A 17 -28.00 18.07 26.53
C ASN A 17 -27.81 17.26 27.82
N SER A 18 -28.89 17.03 28.58
CA SER A 18 -28.83 16.22 29.81
C SER A 18 -28.42 14.75 29.55
N LEU A 19 -28.95 14.14 28.48
CA LEU A 19 -28.60 12.78 28.10
C LEU A 19 -27.11 12.67 27.69
N VAL A 20 -26.60 13.65 26.94
CA VAL A 20 -25.20 13.64 26.52
C VAL A 20 -24.25 13.89 27.70
N ASP A 21 -24.59 14.79 28.61
CA ASP A 21 -23.78 15.02 29.81
C ASP A 21 -23.70 13.76 30.71
N LYS A 22 -24.81 13.01 30.84
CA LYS A 22 -24.82 11.71 31.51
C LYS A 22 -24.01 10.68 30.77
N GLY A 23 -24.10 10.66 29.43
CA GLY A 23 -23.30 9.77 28.58
C GLY A 23 -21.81 10.02 28.72
N LEU A 24 -21.37 11.28 28.76
CA LEU A 24 -19.95 11.64 28.96
C LEU A 24 -19.43 11.13 30.32
N ARG A 25 -20.23 11.28 31.41
CA ARG A 25 -19.87 10.70 32.71
C ARG A 25 -19.78 9.16 32.66
N ALA A 26 -20.74 8.51 32.00
CA ALA A 26 -20.67 7.06 31.80
C ALA A 26 -19.43 6.62 30.99
N LEU A 27 -18.97 7.42 30.03
CA LEU A 27 -17.75 7.16 29.28
C LEU A 27 -16.51 7.16 30.21
N ASP A 28 -16.40 8.15 31.12
CA ASP A 28 -15.30 8.24 32.08
C ASP A 28 -15.28 7.01 33.04
N GLU A 29 -16.42 6.47 33.36
CA GLU A 29 -16.54 5.25 34.15
C GLU A 29 -16.18 4.01 33.34
N PHE A 30 -16.62 3.90 32.08
CA PHE A 30 -16.26 2.82 31.16
C PHE A 30 -14.76 2.71 30.94
N LEU A 31 -14.03 3.82 30.87
CA LEU A 31 -12.58 3.83 30.67
C LEU A 31 -11.82 3.11 31.79
N LYS A 32 -12.42 2.94 32.97
CA LYS A 32 -11.82 2.23 34.12
C LYS A 32 -12.01 0.70 34.06
N LEU A 33 -12.91 0.21 33.19
CA LEU A 33 -13.20 -1.21 33.09
C LEU A 33 -12.20 -1.91 32.16
N ASP A 34 -11.80 -3.11 32.56
CA ASP A 34 -10.92 -3.99 31.78
C ASP A 34 -11.71 -4.87 30.76
N GLN A 35 -10.99 -5.67 30.02
CA GLN A 35 -11.59 -6.53 28.98
C GLN A 35 -12.51 -7.59 29.56
N GLU A 36 -12.15 -8.21 30.68
CA GLU A 36 -12.95 -9.28 31.30
C GLU A 36 -14.27 -8.74 31.84
N GLN A 37 -14.25 -7.56 32.47
CA GLN A 37 -15.44 -6.88 32.96
C GLN A 37 -16.39 -6.53 31.80
N ILE A 38 -15.84 -6.00 30.70
CA ILE A 38 -16.63 -5.67 29.51
C ILE A 38 -17.23 -6.93 28.89
N ASP A 39 -16.48 -8.01 28.78
CA ASP A 39 -16.97 -9.28 28.22
C ASP A 39 -18.07 -9.88 29.09
N PHE A 40 -17.95 -9.79 30.39
CA PHE A 40 -18.98 -10.21 31.34
C PHE A 40 -20.26 -9.36 31.20
N ILE A 41 -20.13 -8.05 31.11
CA ILE A 41 -21.25 -7.12 30.89
C ILE A 41 -22.02 -7.49 29.61
N VAL A 42 -21.29 -7.64 28.49
CA VAL A 42 -21.88 -7.97 27.18
C VAL A 42 -22.60 -9.33 27.24
N ALA A 43 -21.99 -10.34 27.84
CA ALA A 43 -22.60 -11.66 28.00
C ALA A 43 -23.89 -11.60 28.80
N LYS A 44 -23.92 -10.93 29.95
CA LYS A 44 -25.10 -10.78 30.77
C LYS A 44 -26.22 -9.99 30.11
N ALA A 45 -25.86 -8.90 29.43
CA ALA A 45 -26.78 -8.07 28.66
C ALA A 45 -27.43 -8.86 27.51
N SER A 46 -26.61 -9.67 26.80
CA SER A 46 -27.10 -10.56 25.75
C SER A 46 -28.05 -11.63 26.26
N ILE A 47 -27.71 -12.33 27.35
CA ILE A 47 -28.54 -13.39 27.93
C ILE A 47 -29.90 -12.82 28.35
N ALA A 48 -29.95 -11.63 28.94
CA ALA A 48 -31.22 -11.00 29.33
C ALA A 48 -32.12 -10.69 28.12
N ALA A 49 -31.52 -10.20 27.02
CA ALA A 49 -32.27 -9.95 25.78
C ALA A 49 -32.70 -11.26 25.11
N LEU A 50 -31.84 -12.27 25.15
CA LEU A 50 -32.11 -13.62 24.63
C LEU A 50 -33.32 -14.24 25.36
N ASP A 51 -33.37 -14.17 26.68
CA ASP A 51 -34.50 -14.66 27.49
C ASP A 51 -35.86 -14.00 27.13
N LYS A 52 -35.81 -12.77 26.67
CA LYS A 52 -37.00 -11.97 26.31
C LYS A 52 -37.24 -11.84 24.81
N HIS A 53 -36.50 -12.59 23.95
CA HIS A 53 -36.56 -12.45 22.50
C HIS A 53 -37.98 -12.54 21.92
N GLY A 54 -38.79 -13.46 22.41
CA GLY A 54 -40.20 -13.63 22.00
C GLY A 54 -41.10 -12.48 22.47
N VAL A 55 -41.00 -12.08 23.73
CA VAL A 55 -41.78 -10.96 24.29
C VAL A 55 -41.46 -9.65 23.51
N LEU A 56 -40.21 -9.41 23.20
CA LEU A 56 -39.78 -8.26 22.40
C LEU A 56 -40.31 -8.33 20.97
N ALA A 57 -40.32 -9.50 20.36
CA ALA A 57 -40.89 -9.73 19.04
C ALA A 57 -42.41 -9.46 19.01
N MET A 58 -43.13 -9.96 19.98
CA MET A 58 -44.58 -9.72 20.11
C MET A 58 -44.87 -8.23 20.23
N HIS A 59 -44.20 -7.54 21.14
CA HIS A 59 -44.35 -6.11 21.35
C HIS A 59 -44.02 -5.30 20.08
N ALA A 60 -43.00 -5.72 19.31
CA ALA A 60 -42.65 -5.07 18.04
C ALA A 60 -43.73 -5.23 16.97
N VAL A 61 -44.35 -6.39 16.86
CA VAL A 61 -45.47 -6.63 15.93
C VAL A 61 -46.70 -5.85 16.34
N GLU A 62 -47.06 -5.86 17.62
CA GLU A 62 -48.25 -5.16 18.17
C GLU A 62 -48.13 -3.64 17.95
N GLU A 63 -47.00 -3.03 18.27
CA GLU A 63 -46.81 -1.58 18.15
C GLU A 63 -46.68 -1.13 16.70
N THR A 64 -45.90 -1.86 15.87
CA THR A 64 -45.67 -1.44 14.49
C THR A 64 -46.70 -1.92 13.49
N GLY A 65 -47.44 -2.97 13.81
CA GLY A 65 -48.36 -3.66 12.90
C GLY A 65 -47.64 -4.27 11.69
N ARG A 66 -46.36 -4.62 11.80
CA ARG A 66 -45.50 -5.04 10.70
C ARG A 66 -44.75 -6.32 11.02
N GLY A 67 -44.57 -7.15 10.00
CA GLY A 67 -43.74 -8.35 10.06
C GLY A 67 -44.42 -9.57 10.64
N VAL A 68 -43.62 -10.59 10.99
CA VAL A 68 -44.03 -11.87 11.50
C VAL A 68 -43.39 -12.10 12.86
N PHE A 69 -44.18 -12.56 13.84
CA PHE A 69 -43.69 -12.74 15.22
C PHE A 69 -42.48 -13.68 15.30
N GLU A 70 -42.55 -14.85 14.67
CA GLU A 70 -41.50 -15.86 14.67
C GLU A 70 -40.22 -15.38 14.05
N ASP A 71 -40.31 -14.59 12.96
CA ASP A 71 -39.16 -14.04 12.26
C ASP A 71 -38.52 -12.90 13.04
N LYS A 72 -39.33 -12.06 13.72
CA LYS A 72 -38.81 -11.04 14.63
C LYS A 72 -38.11 -11.65 15.85
N ALA A 73 -38.69 -12.76 16.37
CA ALA A 73 -38.02 -13.51 17.43
C ALA A 73 -36.66 -14.06 16.96
N THR A 74 -36.61 -14.61 15.76
CA THR A 74 -35.35 -15.08 15.12
C THR A 74 -34.34 -13.95 14.94
N LYS A 75 -34.75 -12.73 14.53
CA LYS A 75 -33.87 -11.57 14.45
C LYS A 75 -33.30 -11.15 15.81
N ASN A 76 -34.10 -11.21 16.86
CA ASN A 76 -33.64 -10.94 18.22
C ASN A 76 -32.62 -11.99 18.69
N LEU A 77 -32.87 -13.29 18.40
CA LEU A 77 -31.92 -14.38 18.65
C LEU A 77 -30.60 -14.13 17.91
N PHE A 78 -30.65 -13.77 16.61
CA PHE A 78 -29.47 -13.46 15.81
C PHE A 78 -28.64 -12.34 16.45
N ALA A 79 -29.27 -11.26 16.92
CA ALA A 79 -28.59 -10.15 17.57
C ALA A 79 -27.91 -10.58 18.90
N CYS A 80 -28.48 -11.51 19.63
CA CYS A 80 -27.94 -11.99 20.89
C CYS A 80 -26.89 -13.10 20.73
N GLU A 81 -27.05 -14.03 19.80
CA GLU A 81 -26.19 -15.20 19.67
C GLU A 81 -25.08 -15.00 18.62
N ASN A 82 -25.45 -14.80 17.34
CA ASN A 82 -24.50 -14.71 16.27
C ASN A 82 -23.56 -13.50 16.43
N VAL A 83 -24.10 -12.34 16.78
CA VAL A 83 -23.30 -11.14 17.02
C VAL A 83 -22.36 -11.34 18.20
N VAL A 84 -22.89 -11.79 19.36
CA VAL A 84 -22.06 -11.92 20.57
C VAL A 84 -21.01 -13.02 20.43
N ARG A 85 -21.32 -14.11 19.73
CA ARG A 85 -20.34 -15.15 19.41
C ARG A 85 -19.09 -14.56 18.71
N ARG A 86 -19.29 -13.64 17.79
CA ARG A 86 -18.19 -12.96 17.09
C ARG A 86 -17.52 -11.87 17.93
N LEU A 87 -18.24 -11.29 18.89
CA LEU A 87 -17.68 -10.31 19.81
C LEU A 87 -16.84 -10.94 20.93
N ARG A 88 -17.13 -12.18 21.32
CA ARG A 88 -16.55 -12.85 22.49
C ARG A 88 -15.03 -12.81 22.48
N ASP A 89 -14.42 -13.16 21.36
CA ASP A 89 -12.96 -13.28 21.24
C ASP A 89 -12.30 -11.98 20.73
N LEU A 90 -13.12 -10.94 20.49
CA LEU A 90 -12.62 -9.64 20.02
C LEU A 90 -12.07 -8.81 21.18
N LYS A 91 -10.79 -8.47 21.13
CA LYS A 91 -10.18 -7.53 22.06
C LYS A 91 -10.57 -6.09 21.69
N THR A 92 -11.09 -5.36 22.67
CA THR A 92 -11.59 -3.99 22.52
C THR A 92 -11.09 -3.03 23.59
N VAL A 93 -10.27 -3.51 24.52
CA VAL A 93 -9.75 -2.74 25.65
C VAL A 93 -8.24 -2.87 25.73
N GLY A 94 -7.56 -1.73 25.83
CA GLY A 94 -6.12 -1.70 25.98
C GLY A 94 -5.38 -2.20 24.73
N VAL A 95 -4.30 -2.92 24.94
CA VAL A 95 -3.49 -3.49 23.85
C VAL A 95 -4.24 -4.64 23.20
N ILE A 96 -4.60 -4.45 21.94
CA ILE A 96 -5.37 -5.44 21.14
C ILE A 96 -4.49 -6.25 20.18
N SER A 97 -3.35 -5.71 19.79
CA SER A 97 -2.41 -6.36 18.88
C SER A 97 -0.98 -5.89 19.15
N GLU A 98 -0.06 -6.82 19.14
CA GLU A 98 1.38 -6.56 19.14
C GLU A 98 2.02 -7.36 18.01
N ASN A 99 2.73 -6.68 17.14
CA ASN A 99 3.39 -7.30 16.00
C ASN A 99 4.88 -6.96 16.01
N ASP A 100 5.70 -7.91 16.46
CA ASP A 100 7.14 -7.74 16.55
C ASP A 100 7.82 -7.59 15.19
N VAL A 101 7.26 -8.18 14.14
CA VAL A 101 7.80 -8.08 12.79
C VAL A 101 7.64 -6.66 12.24
N THR A 102 6.48 -6.04 12.45
CA THR A 102 6.23 -4.65 12.03
C THR A 102 6.67 -3.62 13.07
N GLY A 103 6.81 -4.02 14.33
CA GLY A 103 7.10 -3.13 15.46
C GLY A 103 5.92 -2.20 15.78
N ILE A 104 4.69 -2.64 15.50
CA ILE A 104 3.48 -1.87 15.75
C ILE A 104 2.68 -2.52 16.88
N THR A 105 2.34 -1.74 17.89
CA THR A 105 1.38 -2.08 18.93
C THR A 105 0.11 -1.30 18.70
N GLU A 106 -1.05 -1.97 18.68
CA GLU A 106 -2.37 -1.36 18.52
C GLU A 106 -3.09 -1.34 19.86
N ILE A 107 -3.64 -0.18 20.20
CA ILE A 107 -4.35 0.09 21.45
C ILE A 107 -5.76 0.57 21.11
N ALA A 108 -6.77 -0.10 21.63
CA ALA A 108 -8.16 0.25 21.41
C ALA A 108 -8.67 1.27 22.45
N ASP A 109 -9.27 2.32 21.92
CA ASP A 109 -10.03 3.31 22.72
C ASP A 109 -11.45 3.42 22.19
N PRO A 110 -12.47 3.71 23.04
CA PRO A 110 -13.82 4.03 22.58
C PRO A 110 -13.82 5.26 21.68
N VAL A 111 -14.76 5.34 20.74
CA VAL A 111 -14.97 6.58 19.96
C VAL A 111 -15.59 7.68 20.80
N GLY A 112 -16.38 7.35 21.82
CA GLY A 112 -17.11 8.27 22.69
C GLY A 112 -18.61 8.03 22.72
N VAL A 113 -19.41 9.03 23.04
CA VAL A 113 -20.88 8.91 23.07
C VAL A 113 -21.42 8.71 21.66
N VAL A 114 -22.20 7.64 21.46
CA VAL A 114 -22.78 7.23 20.18
C VAL A 114 -24.25 7.67 20.09
N CYS A 115 -24.62 8.29 18.98
CA CYS A 115 -26.02 8.52 18.62
C CYS A 115 -26.54 7.30 17.83
N GLY A 116 -27.48 6.56 18.37
CA GLY A 116 -28.12 5.38 17.77
C GLY A 116 -29.48 5.70 17.14
N ILE A 117 -29.61 5.63 15.82
CA ILE A 117 -30.91 5.79 15.13
C ILE A 117 -31.42 4.43 14.71
N VAL A 118 -32.68 4.10 15.11
CA VAL A 118 -33.27 2.77 14.93
C VAL A 118 -34.49 2.85 14.01
N PRO A 119 -34.62 1.91 13.01
CA PRO A 119 -35.74 1.88 12.07
C PRO A 119 -36.97 1.21 12.66
N THR A 120 -38.10 1.40 11.98
CA THR A 120 -39.38 0.68 12.35
C THR A 120 -39.43 -0.77 11.87
N THR A 121 -38.59 -1.15 10.93
CA THR A 121 -38.58 -2.50 10.31
C THR A 121 -37.97 -3.55 11.24
N ASN A 122 -36.93 -3.19 12.01
CA ASN A 122 -36.23 -4.09 12.92
C ASN A 122 -35.97 -3.40 14.27
N PRO A 123 -36.98 -2.92 14.98
CA PRO A 123 -36.81 -2.00 16.12
C PRO A 123 -36.07 -2.65 17.29
N THR A 124 -36.48 -3.82 17.72
CA THR A 124 -35.93 -4.51 18.89
C THR A 124 -34.57 -5.12 18.61
N SER A 125 -34.42 -5.86 17.51
CA SER A 125 -33.16 -6.52 17.15
C SER A 125 -32.04 -5.52 16.85
N THR A 126 -32.35 -4.38 16.18
CA THR A 126 -31.37 -3.32 15.92
C THR A 126 -30.96 -2.61 17.22
N THR A 127 -31.87 -2.39 18.14
CA THR A 127 -31.59 -1.83 19.46
C THR A 127 -30.65 -2.73 20.25
N ILE A 128 -30.96 -4.05 20.32
CA ILE A 128 -30.12 -5.06 20.98
C ILE A 128 -28.73 -5.05 20.34
N PHE A 129 -28.65 -5.17 19.03
CA PHE A 129 -27.39 -5.19 18.28
C PHE A 129 -26.50 -3.96 18.55
N LYS A 130 -27.07 -2.76 18.42
CA LYS A 130 -26.32 -1.52 18.64
C LYS A 130 -25.88 -1.35 20.09
N SER A 131 -26.73 -1.75 21.04
CA SER A 131 -26.39 -1.74 22.46
C SER A 131 -25.21 -2.65 22.76
N LEU A 132 -25.22 -3.90 22.24
CA LEU A 132 -24.17 -4.87 22.53
C LEU A 132 -22.83 -4.49 21.91
N ILE A 133 -22.79 -3.95 20.68
CA ILE A 133 -21.53 -3.48 20.09
C ILE A 133 -21.01 -2.20 20.77
N ALA A 134 -21.89 -1.34 21.26
CA ALA A 134 -21.54 -0.15 22.02
C ALA A 134 -20.96 -0.52 23.40
N LEU A 135 -21.60 -1.41 24.14
CA LEU A 135 -21.10 -1.95 25.42
C LEU A 135 -19.74 -2.63 25.24
N LYS A 136 -19.56 -3.49 24.21
CA LYS A 136 -18.29 -4.18 23.93
C LYS A 136 -17.13 -3.22 23.72
N THR A 137 -17.41 -2.04 23.23
CA THR A 137 -16.40 -1.02 22.90
C THR A 137 -16.35 0.14 23.90
N ARG A 138 -17.04 0.00 25.05
CA ARG A 138 -17.07 1.00 26.12
C ARG A 138 -17.65 2.36 25.68
N ASN A 139 -18.56 2.34 24.71
CA ASN A 139 -19.20 3.56 24.22
C ASN A 139 -20.59 3.70 24.83
N PRO A 140 -20.89 4.78 25.56
CA PRO A 140 -22.27 5.09 25.92
C PRO A 140 -23.08 5.36 24.63
N ILE A 141 -24.30 4.84 24.57
CA ILE A 141 -25.20 5.03 23.42
C ILE A 141 -26.48 5.73 23.82
N ILE A 142 -26.87 6.72 23.02
CA ILE A 142 -28.13 7.44 23.17
C ILE A 142 -28.97 7.19 21.93
N PHE A 143 -30.11 6.55 22.11
CA PHE A 143 -30.99 6.23 21.00
C PHE A 143 -31.99 7.34 20.68
N SER A 144 -32.25 7.51 19.39
CA SER A 144 -33.44 8.16 18.85
C SER A 144 -34.27 7.10 18.12
N PHE A 145 -35.37 6.71 18.69
CA PHE A 145 -36.30 5.73 18.14
C PHE A 145 -37.32 6.37 17.23
N HIS A 146 -37.81 5.61 16.26
CA HIS A 146 -38.90 6.08 15.42
C HIS A 146 -40.23 6.14 16.26
N PRO A 147 -41.08 7.19 16.14
CA PRO A 147 -42.30 7.31 16.93
C PRO A 147 -43.21 6.09 16.88
N SER A 148 -43.33 5.40 15.75
CA SER A 148 -44.16 4.18 15.59
C SER A 148 -43.49 2.90 16.13
N ALA A 149 -42.35 2.98 16.79
CA ALA A 149 -41.65 1.84 17.39
C ALA A 149 -40.93 2.24 18.69
N GLN A 150 -41.39 3.32 19.32
CA GLN A 150 -40.77 3.90 20.52
C GLN A 150 -40.83 2.94 21.69
N GLN A 151 -42.00 2.33 21.94
CA GLN A 151 -42.21 1.52 23.12
C GLN A 151 -41.44 0.19 23.07
N CYS A 152 -41.53 -0.53 21.96
CA CYS A 152 -40.83 -1.78 21.81
C CYS A 152 -39.30 -1.61 21.78
N SER A 153 -38.80 -0.54 21.13
CA SER A 153 -37.37 -0.22 21.11
C SER A 153 -36.88 0.18 22.52
N ALA A 154 -37.62 1.01 23.25
CA ALA A 154 -37.28 1.42 24.61
C ALA A 154 -37.35 0.20 25.57
N HIS A 155 -38.28 -0.72 25.36
CA HIS A 155 -38.37 -1.99 26.13
C HIS A 155 -37.11 -2.84 25.90
N ALA A 156 -36.67 -3.02 24.66
CA ALA A 156 -35.44 -3.73 24.34
C ALA A 156 -34.22 -3.05 24.96
N ALA A 157 -34.09 -1.72 24.81
CA ALA A 157 -33.00 -0.94 25.40
C ALA A 157 -32.96 -1.07 26.93
N ARG A 158 -34.11 -1.04 27.58
CA ARG A 158 -34.23 -1.18 29.06
C ARG A 158 -33.75 -2.54 29.55
N ILE A 159 -34.15 -3.63 28.89
CA ILE A 159 -33.71 -4.98 29.26
C ILE A 159 -32.17 -5.11 29.14
N VAL A 160 -31.59 -4.64 28.03
CA VAL A 160 -30.14 -4.72 27.80
C VAL A 160 -29.40 -3.81 28.81
N ARG A 161 -29.87 -2.59 29.03
CA ARG A 161 -29.30 -1.62 29.97
C ARG A 161 -29.30 -2.14 31.40
N ASP A 162 -30.48 -2.58 31.89
CA ASP A 162 -30.64 -2.97 33.28
C ASP A 162 -29.79 -4.21 33.62
N ALA A 163 -29.69 -5.16 32.69
CA ALA A 163 -28.78 -6.31 32.81
C ALA A 163 -27.29 -5.89 32.72
N ALA A 164 -26.93 -4.95 31.86
CA ALA A 164 -25.57 -4.42 31.78
C ALA A 164 -25.15 -3.70 33.08
N ILE A 165 -26.03 -2.87 33.65
CA ILE A 165 -25.79 -2.17 34.92
C ILE A 165 -25.66 -3.19 36.07
N ALA A 166 -26.54 -4.19 36.14
CA ALA A 166 -26.43 -5.24 37.12
C ALA A 166 -25.15 -6.08 37.02
N ALA A 167 -24.54 -6.10 35.82
CA ALA A 167 -23.25 -6.76 35.57
C ALA A 167 -22.03 -5.83 35.78
N GLY A 168 -22.22 -4.56 36.16
CA GLY A 168 -21.17 -3.61 36.46
C GLY A 168 -20.93 -2.53 35.41
N ALA A 169 -21.78 -2.39 34.39
CA ALA A 169 -21.73 -1.28 33.48
C ALA A 169 -22.10 0.05 34.18
N PRO A 170 -21.55 1.19 33.74
CA PRO A 170 -21.94 2.49 34.27
C PRO A 170 -23.45 2.77 34.14
N GLU A 171 -24.02 3.50 35.11
CA GLU A 171 -25.32 4.09 34.89
C GLU A 171 -25.29 4.98 33.65
N ASN A 172 -26.37 5.06 32.90
CA ASN A 172 -26.47 5.81 31.66
C ASN A 172 -25.58 5.29 30.49
N CYS A 173 -25.12 4.04 30.55
CA CYS A 173 -24.45 3.39 29.45
C CYS A 173 -25.32 3.26 28.20
N ILE A 174 -26.63 3.11 28.36
CA ILE A 174 -27.64 3.06 27.31
C ILE A 174 -28.78 4.01 27.71
N GLN A 175 -29.08 4.96 26.86
CA GLN A 175 -30.10 5.98 27.05
C GLN A 175 -30.91 6.18 25.77
N TRP A 176 -32.04 6.86 25.85
CA TRP A 176 -32.85 7.22 24.68
C TRP A 176 -33.64 8.52 24.95
N ILE A 177 -34.05 9.17 23.85
CA ILE A 177 -34.96 10.32 23.90
C ILE A 177 -36.37 9.78 24.24
N GLU A 178 -36.93 10.21 25.36
CA GLU A 178 -38.24 9.72 25.85
C GLU A 178 -39.38 10.19 24.93
N LYS A 179 -39.30 11.42 24.42
CA LYS A 179 -40.30 11.98 23.49
C LYS A 179 -39.69 12.18 22.13
N PRO A 180 -39.82 11.19 21.21
CA PRO A 180 -39.17 11.27 19.91
C PRO A 180 -39.70 12.45 19.09
N SER A 181 -38.78 13.26 18.57
CA SER A 181 -39.05 14.38 17.67
C SER A 181 -37.92 14.57 16.68
N MET A 182 -38.24 15.16 15.55
CA MET A 182 -37.20 15.53 14.55
C MET A 182 -36.21 16.55 15.12
N GLU A 183 -36.68 17.47 15.97
CA GLU A 183 -35.83 18.47 16.65
C GLU A 183 -34.84 17.78 17.60
N GLY A 184 -35.31 16.90 18.47
CA GLY A 184 -34.49 16.14 19.41
C GLY A 184 -33.49 15.25 18.68
N THR A 185 -33.90 14.56 17.61
CA THR A 185 -33.01 13.74 16.79
C THR A 185 -31.92 14.58 16.13
N SER A 186 -32.28 15.73 15.56
CA SER A 186 -31.32 16.65 14.94
C SER A 186 -30.36 17.26 15.96
N ALA A 187 -30.87 17.62 17.13
CA ALA A 187 -30.05 18.15 18.23
C ALA A 187 -29.05 17.07 18.70
N LEU A 188 -29.48 15.83 18.87
CA LEU A 188 -28.61 14.73 19.28
C LEU A 188 -27.49 14.47 18.23
N MET A 189 -27.84 14.37 16.95
CA MET A 189 -26.86 14.19 15.88
C MET A 189 -25.82 15.28 15.83
N LYS A 190 -26.20 16.52 16.09
CA LYS A 190 -25.31 17.71 16.01
C LYS A 190 -24.61 18.07 17.33
N HIS A 191 -25.00 17.43 18.44
CA HIS A 191 -24.49 17.78 19.77
C HIS A 191 -22.97 17.60 19.86
N PRO A 192 -22.19 18.59 20.33
CA PRO A 192 -20.71 18.51 20.34
C PRO A 192 -20.16 17.32 21.14
N GLY A 193 -20.84 16.90 22.20
CA GLY A 193 -20.44 15.73 23.01
C GLY A 193 -20.74 14.38 22.39
N VAL A 194 -21.45 14.30 21.25
CA VAL A 194 -21.66 13.06 20.48
C VAL A 194 -20.48 12.88 19.54
N ALA A 195 -19.83 11.73 19.61
CA ALA A 195 -18.64 11.41 18.84
C ALA A 195 -18.96 10.84 17.45
N THR A 196 -19.97 9.97 17.35
CA THR A 196 -20.32 9.29 16.08
C THR A 196 -21.82 8.97 16.04
N ILE A 197 -22.34 8.82 14.83
CA ILE A 197 -23.74 8.48 14.57
C ILE A 197 -23.80 7.08 13.96
N LEU A 198 -24.61 6.20 14.53
CA LEU A 198 -24.89 4.87 14.03
C LEU A 198 -26.35 4.84 13.52
N ALA A 199 -26.53 5.18 12.25
CA ALA A 199 -27.83 5.40 11.65
C ALA A 199 -28.32 4.18 10.85
N THR A 200 -29.50 3.65 11.19
CA THR A 200 -30.24 2.70 10.36
C THR A 200 -31.63 3.26 10.14
N GLY A 201 -31.96 3.58 8.90
CA GLY A 201 -33.24 4.22 8.59
C GLY A 201 -33.39 4.50 7.09
N GLY A 202 -34.43 5.22 6.70
CA GLY A 202 -34.65 5.60 5.32
C GLY A 202 -33.58 6.58 4.80
N ASN A 203 -33.43 6.68 3.48
CA ASN A 203 -32.37 7.47 2.82
C ASN A 203 -32.26 8.91 3.34
N ALA A 204 -33.38 9.60 3.55
CA ALA A 204 -33.37 10.97 4.06
C ALA A 204 -32.76 11.10 5.47
N MET A 205 -32.98 10.12 6.36
CA MET A 205 -32.41 10.12 7.70
C MET A 205 -30.91 9.84 7.65
N VAL A 206 -30.49 8.91 6.79
CA VAL A 206 -29.08 8.56 6.59
C VAL A 206 -28.34 9.75 5.98
N GLU A 207 -28.92 10.44 5.01
CA GLU A 207 -28.36 11.66 4.42
C GLU A 207 -28.24 12.78 5.46
N ALA A 208 -29.23 12.97 6.31
CA ALA A 208 -29.17 13.92 7.42
C ALA A 208 -28.04 13.58 8.39
N ALA A 209 -27.82 12.30 8.71
CA ALA A 209 -26.74 11.85 9.57
C ALA A 209 -25.35 12.16 8.95
N TYR A 210 -25.14 11.90 7.68
CA TYR A 210 -23.88 12.22 6.98
C TYR A 210 -23.67 13.73 6.79
N SER A 211 -24.75 14.51 6.73
CA SER A 211 -24.68 15.97 6.52
C SER A 211 -24.49 16.78 7.80
N CYS A 212 -24.48 16.15 8.99
CA CYS A 212 -24.39 16.87 10.26
C CYS A 212 -22.97 17.27 10.66
N GLY A 213 -21.95 16.92 9.87
CA GLY A 213 -20.54 17.27 10.12
C GLY A 213 -19.84 16.37 11.13
N LYS A 214 -20.39 15.18 11.44
CA LYS A 214 -19.80 14.17 12.33
C LYS A 214 -19.55 12.87 11.59
N PRO A 215 -18.63 12.00 12.08
CA PRO A 215 -18.53 10.63 11.62
C PRO A 215 -19.89 9.93 11.75
N ALA A 216 -20.35 9.36 10.67
CA ALA A 216 -21.60 8.61 10.64
C ALA A 216 -21.41 7.24 9.98
N LEU A 217 -22.00 6.22 10.58
CA LEU A 217 -22.07 4.85 10.09
C LEU A 217 -23.54 4.62 9.71
N GLY A 218 -23.88 4.79 8.46
CA GLY A 218 -25.26 4.71 7.98
C GLY A 218 -25.44 3.66 6.92
N VAL A 219 -26.70 3.26 6.73
CA VAL A 219 -27.11 2.24 5.73
C VAL A 219 -28.15 2.87 4.81
N GLY A 220 -27.90 2.79 3.49
CA GLY A 220 -28.86 3.16 2.46
C GLY A 220 -29.91 2.10 2.19
N ALA A 221 -30.83 2.38 1.26
CA ALA A 221 -31.81 1.40 0.75
C ALA A 221 -31.11 0.25 0.01
N GLY A 222 -31.72 -0.93 0.03
CA GLY A 222 -31.23 -2.12 -0.64
C GLY A 222 -32.11 -2.55 -1.81
N ASN A 223 -31.65 -2.40 -3.04
CA ASN A 223 -32.35 -2.92 -4.22
C ASN A 223 -31.63 -4.14 -4.78
N VAL A 224 -31.84 -5.29 -4.13
CA VAL A 224 -31.06 -6.51 -4.33
C VAL A 224 -31.52 -7.31 -5.54
N PRO A 225 -30.71 -7.45 -6.62
CA PRO A 225 -30.95 -8.44 -7.67
C PRO A 225 -30.54 -9.84 -7.19
N ALA A 226 -31.29 -10.86 -7.59
CA ALA A 226 -30.87 -12.26 -7.54
C ALA A 226 -30.73 -12.77 -8.98
N TYR A 227 -29.51 -12.83 -9.51
CA TYR A 227 -29.26 -13.40 -10.82
C TYR A 227 -29.12 -14.92 -10.73
N VAL A 228 -29.96 -15.62 -11.48
CA VAL A 228 -30.02 -17.07 -11.57
C VAL A 228 -29.56 -17.49 -12.96
N GLU A 229 -28.32 -17.95 -13.04
CA GLU A 229 -27.69 -18.39 -14.28
C GLU A 229 -28.11 -19.87 -14.56
N LYS A 230 -28.12 -20.26 -15.83
CA LYS A 230 -28.64 -21.55 -16.34
C LYS A 230 -28.04 -22.80 -15.66
N THR A 231 -26.85 -22.71 -15.03
CA THR A 231 -26.21 -23.85 -14.34
C THR A 231 -26.60 -23.95 -12.86
N ALA A 232 -27.46 -23.06 -12.37
CA ALA A 232 -27.90 -23.05 -10.99
C ALA A 232 -28.80 -24.27 -10.68
N ASP A 233 -28.73 -24.75 -9.43
CA ASP A 233 -29.67 -25.75 -8.92
C ASP A 233 -31.04 -25.09 -8.64
N ILE A 234 -31.99 -25.31 -9.53
CA ILE A 234 -33.30 -24.64 -9.52
C ILE A 234 -34.05 -24.87 -8.22
N LYS A 235 -33.97 -26.08 -7.65
CA LYS A 235 -34.69 -26.41 -6.39
C LYS A 235 -34.10 -25.67 -5.21
N GLN A 236 -32.76 -25.62 -5.13
CA GLN A 236 -32.08 -24.88 -4.11
C GLN A 236 -32.33 -23.39 -4.23
N VAL A 237 -32.26 -22.85 -5.45
CA VAL A 237 -32.53 -21.43 -5.74
C VAL A 237 -33.95 -21.04 -5.33
N ALA A 238 -34.97 -21.86 -5.70
CA ALA A 238 -36.36 -21.56 -5.34
C ALA A 238 -36.56 -21.56 -3.83
N HIS A 239 -35.99 -22.56 -3.13
CA HIS A 239 -36.00 -22.63 -1.67
C HIS A 239 -35.36 -21.41 -1.03
N ASP A 240 -34.14 -21.04 -1.47
CA ASP A 240 -33.36 -19.95 -0.89
C ASP A 240 -34.06 -18.60 -1.07
N ILE A 241 -34.56 -18.32 -2.27
CA ILE A 241 -35.24 -17.06 -2.57
C ILE A 241 -36.58 -16.98 -1.82
N VAL A 242 -37.35 -18.07 -1.76
CA VAL A 242 -38.65 -18.09 -1.03
C VAL A 242 -38.38 -17.86 0.45
N MET A 243 -37.43 -18.58 1.05
CA MET A 243 -37.07 -18.43 2.46
C MET A 243 -36.61 -16.99 2.75
N SER A 244 -35.76 -16.44 1.91
CA SER A 244 -35.22 -15.09 2.05
C SER A 244 -36.31 -14.01 1.92
N LYS A 245 -37.12 -14.09 0.88
CA LYS A 245 -38.13 -13.07 0.54
C LYS A 245 -39.35 -13.11 1.44
N SER A 246 -39.76 -14.28 1.93
CA SER A 246 -40.90 -14.40 2.88
C SER A 246 -40.52 -14.02 4.29
N PHE A 247 -39.25 -14.09 4.68
CA PHE A 247 -38.78 -13.79 6.02
C PHE A 247 -39.16 -12.38 6.47
N ASP A 248 -39.88 -12.30 7.56
CA ASP A 248 -40.45 -11.08 8.14
C ASP A 248 -41.20 -10.22 7.13
N ASN A 249 -41.94 -10.85 6.22
CA ASN A 249 -42.63 -10.23 5.10
C ASN A 249 -41.72 -9.37 4.22
N GLY A 250 -40.50 -9.82 3.96
CA GLY A 250 -39.52 -9.13 3.06
C GLY A 250 -38.98 -7.81 3.59
N MET A 251 -39.00 -7.57 4.89
CA MET A 251 -38.58 -6.30 5.50
C MET A 251 -37.06 -6.17 5.68
N VAL A 252 -36.27 -7.22 5.50
CA VAL A 252 -34.82 -7.09 5.61
C VAL A 252 -34.30 -6.41 4.34
N CYS A 253 -33.52 -5.38 4.49
CA CYS A 253 -32.98 -4.59 3.36
C CYS A 253 -32.07 -5.41 2.41
N ALA A 254 -31.55 -6.56 2.87
CA ALA A 254 -30.81 -7.49 2.03
C ALA A 254 -31.71 -8.52 1.29
N SER A 255 -33.05 -8.45 1.48
CA SER A 255 -33.99 -9.32 0.78
C SER A 255 -34.06 -9.00 -0.71
N GLU A 256 -34.16 -10.02 -1.53
CA GLU A 256 -34.23 -9.93 -2.99
C GLU A 256 -35.41 -9.04 -3.43
N GLN A 257 -35.18 -8.16 -4.38
CA GLN A 257 -36.21 -7.30 -4.96
C GLN A 257 -36.60 -7.75 -6.37
N ALA A 258 -35.71 -8.41 -7.10
CA ALA A 258 -36.03 -9.08 -8.34
C ALA A 258 -35.20 -10.36 -8.51
N VAL A 259 -35.80 -11.35 -9.16
CA VAL A 259 -35.13 -12.53 -9.71
C VAL A 259 -34.89 -12.29 -11.19
N ILE A 260 -33.65 -12.34 -11.61
CA ILE A 260 -33.22 -12.27 -13.00
C ILE A 260 -32.83 -13.70 -13.39
N ALA A 261 -33.58 -14.36 -14.22
CA ALA A 261 -33.32 -15.76 -14.60
C ALA A 261 -33.03 -15.91 -16.08
N ASP A 262 -32.00 -16.69 -16.42
CA ASP A 262 -31.70 -17.06 -17.78
C ASP A 262 -32.93 -17.77 -18.44
N LYS A 263 -33.15 -17.48 -19.72
CA LYS A 263 -34.33 -17.97 -20.47
C LYS A 263 -34.46 -19.50 -20.45
N GLU A 264 -33.33 -20.20 -20.38
CA GLU A 264 -33.27 -21.65 -20.40
C GLU A 264 -33.96 -22.26 -19.19
N ILE A 265 -33.83 -21.66 -18.03
CA ILE A 265 -34.35 -22.15 -16.76
C ILE A 265 -35.58 -21.39 -16.25
N TYR A 266 -35.94 -20.28 -16.91
CA TYR A 266 -36.99 -19.35 -16.45
C TYR A 266 -38.31 -20.04 -16.15
N LYS A 267 -38.78 -20.93 -17.05
CA LYS A 267 -40.07 -21.62 -16.87
C LYS A 267 -40.02 -22.65 -15.73
N GLU A 268 -38.93 -23.41 -15.66
CA GLU A 268 -38.76 -24.42 -14.62
C GLU A 268 -38.66 -23.79 -13.24
N LEU A 269 -37.90 -22.68 -13.11
CA LEU A 269 -37.82 -21.92 -11.88
C LEU A 269 -39.18 -21.32 -11.47
N ALA A 270 -39.97 -20.84 -12.43
CA ALA A 270 -41.31 -20.32 -12.16
C ALA A 270 -42.28 -21.43 -11.66
N GLU A 271 -42.24 -22.65 -12.22
CA GLU A 271 -43.01 -23.80 -11.74
C GLU A 271 -42.55 -24.23 -10.35
N GLU A 272 -41.25 -24.24 -10.10
CA GLU A 272 -40.71 -24.58 -8.76
C GLU A 272 -41.17 -23.54 -7.69
N PHE A 273 -41.17 -22.26 -7.98
CA PHE A 273 -41.73 -21.23 -7.09
C PHE A 273 -43.21 -21.50 -6.73
N LYS A 274 -44.03 -21.94 -7.69
CA LYS A 274 -45.44 -22.25 -7.43
C LYS A 274 -45.61 -23.38 -6.41
N SER A 275 -44.70 -24.37 -6.38
CA SER A 275 -44.71 -25.47 -5.42
C SER A 275 -44.55 -24.97 -3.96
N TYR A 276 -43.97 -23.80 -3.76
CA TYR A 276 -43.78 -23.13 -2.46
C TYR A 276 -44.91 -22.15 -2.08
N GLY A 277 -46.03 -22.13 -2.86
CA GLY A 277 -47.15 -21.24 -2.56
C GLY A 277 -46.97 -19.80 -3.06
N VAL A 278 -46.06 -19.60 -4.00
CA VAL A 278 -45.87 -18.30 -4.64
C VAL A 278 -46.96 -18.06 -5.66
N TYR A 279 -47.54 -16.85 -5.65
CA TYR A 279 -48.57 -16.44 -6.59
C TYR A 279 -47.97 -15.59 -7.72
N PHE A 280 -48.25 -15.92 -8.99
CA PHE A 280 -47.82 -15.14 -10.13
C PHE A 280 -48.96 -14.20 -10.57
N ALA A 281 -48.73 -12.90 -10.39
CA ALA A 281 -49.69 -11.87 -10.80
C ALA A 281 -49.77 -11.74 -12.32
N ASN A 282 -51.00 -11.72 -12.84
CA ASN A 282 -51.25 -11.42 -14.24
C ASN A 282 -51.01 -9.91 -14.57
N LYS A 283 -51.06 -9.53 -15.84
CA LYS A 283 -50.79 -8.16 -16.27
C LYS A 283 -51.69 -7.10 -15.62
N LYS A 284 -52.95 -7.43 -15.35
CA LYS A 284 -53.90 -6.53 -14.70
C LYS A 284 -53.56 -6.37 -13.23
N GLU A 285 -53.30 -7.48 -12.55
CA GLU A 285 -52.92 -7.53 -11.13
C GLU A 285 -51.57 -6.84 -10.90
N LYS A 286 -50.63 -6.98 -11.84
CA LYS A 286 -49.35 -6.23 -11.79
C LYS A 286 -49.57 -4.73 -11.79
N ALA A 287 -50.41 -4.22 -12.72
CA ALA A 287 -50.72 -2.78 -12.77
C ALA A 287 -51.37 -2.29 -11.46
N MET A 288 -52.28 -3.11 -10.87
CA MET A 288 -52.89 -2.80 -9.55
C MET A 288 -51.85 -2.76 -8.42
N LEU A 289 -50.87 -3.64 -8.44
CA LEU A 289 -49.75 -3.63 -7.50
C LEU A 289 -48.86 -2.38 -7.67
N GLU A 290 -48.55 -2.00 -8.91
CA GLU A 290 -47.74 -0.80 -9.24
C GLU A 290 -48.43 0.47 -8.72
N GLU A 291 -49.74 0.59 -8.96
CA GLU A 291 -50.53 1.71 -8.47
C GLU A 291 -50.59 1.74 -6.92
N PHE A 292 -50.87 0.63 -6.27
CA PHE A 292 -50.97 0.58 -4.81
C PHE A 292 -49.66 0.77 -4.11
N ILE A 293 -48.57 0.17 -4.63
CA ILE A 293 -47.26 0.20 -3.98
C ILE A 293 -46.52 1.52 -4.25
N PHE A 294 -46.60 2.07 -5.48
CA PHE A 294 -45.78 3.21 -5.89
C PHE A 294 -46.60 4.44 -6.37
N GLY A 295 -47.93 4.33 -6.44
CA GLY A 295 -48.80 5.42 -6.89
C GLY A 295 -48.65 5.75 -8.38
N VAL A 296 -48.18 4.81 -9.20
CA VAL A 296 -47.94 4.98 -10.65
C VAL A 296 -48.74 4.00 -11.44
N THR A 297 -49.34 4.50 -12.52
CA THR A 297 -50.02 3.68 -13.55
C THR A 297 -49.13 3.58 -14.79
N ALA A 298 -49.20 2.47 -15.50
CA ALA A 298 -48.39 2.11 -16.66
C ALA A 298 -48.35 3.15 -17.83
N ASN A 299 -49.07 4.22 -17.72
CA ASN A 299 -49.16 5.29 -18.74
C ASN A 299 -48.55 6.64 -18.26
N CYS A 300 -47.86 6.68 -17.11
CA CYS A 300 -47.27 7.90 -16.61
C CYS A 300 -45.85 8.06 -17.14
N ALA A 301 -45.65 8.82 -18.19
CA ALA A 301 -44.35 9.08 -18.83
C ALA A 301 -43.31 9.86 -17.94
N SER A 302 -43.60 10.08 -16.66
CA SER A 302 -42.74 10.84 -15.75
C SER A 302 -42.60 10.20 -14.39
N CYS A 303 -42.23 8.92 -14.30
CA CYS A 303 -42.10 8.15 -13.06
C CYS A 303 -40.85 8.51 -12.20
N GLY A 304 -40.24 9.66 -12.39
CA GLY A 304 -39.22 10.19 -11.49
C GLY A 304 -39.71 10.49 -10.06
N GLY A 305 -41.00 10.37 -9.78
CA GLY A 305 -41.65 10.64 -8.50
C GLY A 305 -42.32 9.45 -7.83
N ALA A 306 -42.14 8.21 -8.30
CA ALA A 306 -42.70 7.02 -7.66
C ALA A 306 -42.20 6.88 -6.23
N LYS A 307 -43.09 7.00 -5.23
CA LYS A 307 -42.77 6.93 -3.82
C LYS A 307 -43.37 5.67 -3.22
N LEU A 308 -42.55 4.90 -2.52
CA LEU A 308 -43.03 3.71 -1.82
C LEU A 308 -44.14 4.07 -0.81
N ASN A 309 -45.28 3.42 -0.93
CA ASN A 309 -46.36 3.49 0.04
C ASN A 309 -45.92 2.77 1.34
N SER A 310 -45.70 3.53 2.38
CA SER A 310 -45.25 2.98 3.68
C SER A 310 -46.22 1.98 4.30
N ALA A 311 -47.50 1.92 3.87
CA ALA A 311 -48.48 0.99 4.34
C ALA A 311 -48.22 -0.48 3.92
N VAL A 312 -47.47 -0.70 2.81
CA VAL A 312 -47.14 -2.06 2.35
C VAL A 312 -46.01 -2.72 3.10
N VAL A 313 -45.18 -1.92 3.77
CA VAL A 313 -43.95 -2.38 4.44
C VAL A 313 -44.25 -3.40 5.51
N GLY A 314 -43.75 -4.62 5.33
CA GLY A 314 -43.94 -5.74 6.28
C GLY A 314 -45.31 -6.32 6.35
N LYS A 315 -46.21 -6.05 5.40
CA LYS A 315 -47.54 -6.65 5.33
C LYS A 315 -47.53 -7.98 4.58
N PRO A 316 -48.42 -8.93 4.96
CA PRO A 316 -48.56 -10.20 4.26
C PRO A 316 -48.97 -10.03 2.79
N ALA A 317 -48.55 -10.95 1.93
CA ALA A 317 -48.88 -10.97 0.52
C ALA A 317 -50.40 -10.90 0.21
N ALA A 318 -51.20 -11.68 0.94
CA ALA A 318 -52.66 -11.66 0.78
C ALA A 318 -53.28 -10.29 1.12
N TRP A 319 -52.79 -9.61 2.16
CA TRP A 319 -53.26 -8.27 2.51
C TRP A 319 -52.92 -7.26 1.42
N ILE A 320 -51.70 -7.33 0.89
CA ILE A 320 -51.27 -6.43 -0.18
C ILE A 320 -52.12 -6.62 -1.43
N ALA A 321 -52.39 -7.86 -1.83
CA ALA A 321 -53.26 -8.18 -2.95
C ALA A 321 -54.69 -7.61 -2.77
N GLU A 322 -55.25 -7.80 -1.59
CA GLU A 322 -56.61 -7.32 -1.23
C GLU A 322 -56.66 -5.78 -1.31
N GLN A 323 -55.70 -5.10 -0.74
CA GLN A 323 -55.62 -3.64 -0.79
C GLN A 323 -55.35 -3.09 -2.23
N ALA A 324 -54.62 -3.86 -3.02
CA ALA A 324 -54.43 -3.54 -4.47
C ALA A 324 -55.67 -3.85 -5.31
N GLY A 325 -56.66 -4.57 -4.77
CA GLY A 325 -57.96 -4.80 -5.43
C GLY A 325 -58.10 -6.16 -6.10
N PHE A 326 -57.32 -7.17 -5.74
CA PHE A 326 -57.43 -8.54 -6.24
C PHE A 326 -57.27 -9.57 -5.12
N LYS A 327 -57.56 -10.83 -5.36
CA LYS A 327 -57.46 -11.88 -4.38
C LYS A 327 -56.44 -12.93 -4.73
N VAL A 328 -55.72 -13.40 -3.76
CA VAL A 328 -54.80 -14.52 -3.86
C VAL A 328 -55.17 -15.60 -2.84
N PRO A 329 -54.75 -16.85 -2.95
CA PRO A 329 -54.90 -17.85 -1.90
C PRO A 329 -54.39 -17.36 -0.56
N GLU A 330 -55.09 -17.67 0.52
CA GLU A 330 -54.77 -17.20 1.87
C GLU A 330 -53.32 -17.57 2.31
N LYS A 331 -52.84 -18.72 1.86
CA LYS A 331 -51.48 -19.21 2.19
C LYS A 331 -50.39 -18.66 1.24
N THR A 332 -50.70 -17.68 0.40
CA THR A 332 -49.71 -17.05 -0.48
C THR A 332 -48.65 -16.33 0.35
N ASN A 333 -47.42 -16.74 0.22
CA ASN A 333 -46.28 -16.16 0.95
C ASN A 333 -45.56 -15.06 0.18
N ILE A 334 -45.54 -15.17 -1.17
CA ILE A 334 -44.89 -14.18 -2.08
C ILE A 334 -45.78 -13.96 -3.30
N ILE A 335 -45.87 -12.74 -3.79
CA ILE A 335 -46.44 -12.39 -5.08
C ILE A 335 -45.30 -12.05 -6.05
N ILE A 336 -45.19 -12.79 -7.16
CA ILE A 336 -44.27 -12.50 -8.25
C ILE A 336 -44.98 -11.78 -9.36
N ALA A 337 -44.40 -10.66 -9.84
CA ALA A 337 -44.83 -9.96 -11.03
C ALA A 337 -43.74 -10.02 -12.11
N GLU A 338 -44.10 -10.46 -13.31
CA GLU A 338 -43.18 -10.48 -14.44
C GLU A 338 -42.87 -9.07 -14.95
N CYS A 339 -41.59 -8.72 -15.03
CA CYS A 339 -41.08 -7.47 -15.55
C CYS A 339 -40.21 -7.72 -16.80
N ARG A 340 -40.08 -6.74 -17.67
CA ARG A 340 -39.31 -6.87 -18.94
C ARG A 340 -37.95 -6.21 -18.88
N GLU A 341 -37.82 -5.18 -18.08
CA GLU A 341 -36.64 -4.36 -17.94
C GLU A 341 -36.49 -3.86 -16.49
N VAL A 342 -35.38 -3.25 -16.20
CA VAL A 342 -35.12 -2.58 -14.93
C VAL A 342 -35.27 -1.07 -15.11
N GLY A 343 -35.93 -0.41 -14.16
CA GLY A 343 -35.96 1.07 -14.17
C GLY A 343 -37.35 1.65 -13.97
N PRO A 344 -37.53 2.95 -14.28
CA PRO A 344 -38.75 3.69 -13.96
C PRO A 344 -40.02 3.13 -14.59
N ASN A 345 -39.91 2.50 -15.78
CA ASN A 345 -41.05 1.92 -16.50
C ASN A 345 -41.57 0.63 -15.85
N GLU A 346 -40.76 0.01 -15.02
CA GLU A 346 -41.08 -1.21 -14.26
C GLU A 346 -40.86 -0.96 -12.75
N PRO A 347 -41.71 -0.16 -12.10
CA PRO A 347 -41.49 0.31 -10.72
C PRO A 347 -41.38 -0.83 -9.70
N LEU A 348 -41.90 -2.03 -10.00
CA LEU A 348 -41.72 -3.21 -9.15
C LEU A 348 -40.25 -3.73 -9.11
N THR A 349 -39.35 -3.17 -9.92
CA THR A 349 -37.90 -3.46 -9.83
C THR A 349 -37.19 -2.62 -8.77
N ARG A 350 -37.89 -1.77 -8.01
CA ARG A 350 -37.37 -1.01 -6.84
C ARG A 350 -37.51 -1.76 -5.54
N GLU A 351 -36.87 -1.24 -4.47
CA GLU A 351 -37.06 -1.73 -3.10
C GLU A 351 -38.52 -1.59 -2.65
N LYS A 352 -39.09 -2.65 -2.12
CA LYS A 352 -40.52 -2.73 -1.71
C LYS A 352 -40.70 -3.02 -0.22
N LEU A 353 -39.71 -3.59 0.45
CA LEU A 353 -39.75 -4.03 1.86
C LEU A 353 -41.03 -4.81 2.18
N SER A 354 -41.46 -5.70 1.29
CA SER A 354 -42.70 -6.47 1.30
C SER A 354 -42.52 -7.78 0.51
N PRO A 355 -43.38 -8.79 0.68
CA PRO A 355 -43.30 -10.05 -0.02
C PRO A 355 -43.74 -9.96 -1.49
N VAL A 356 -43.45 -8.89 -2.17
CA VAL A 356 -43.64 -8.70 -3.62
C VAL A 356 -42.30 -8.74 -4.31
N LEU A 357 -42.16 -9.58 -5.33
CA LEU A 357 -40.91 -9.85 -6.04
C LEU A 357 -41.10 -9.64 -7.55
N ALA A 358 -40.18 -8.93 -8.17
CA ALA A 358 -40.14 -8.87 -9.65
C ALA A 358 -39.45 -10.12 -10.20
N MET A 359 -39.83 -10.58 -11.38
CA MET A 359 -39.14 -11.62 -12.11
C MET A 359 -38.87 -11.19 -13.55
N ILE A 360 -37.60 -11.25 -13.95
CA ILE A 360 -37.10 -10.77 -15.25
C ILE A 360 -36.44 -11.93 -15.98
N LYS A 361 -36.75 -12.08 -17.26
CA LYS A 361 -36.12 -13.09 -18.12
C LYS A 361 -34.92 -12.48 -18.83
N ALA A 362 -33.75 -13.09 -18.70
CA ALA A 362 -32.54 -12.74 -19.42
C ALA A 362 -32.34 -13.65 -20.63
N ASP A 363 -32.13 -13.08 -21.81
CA ASP A 363 -31.90 -13.83 -23.04
C ASP A 363 -30.46 -14.36 -23.17
N SER A 364 -29.55 -13.82 -22.37
CA SER A 364 -28.14 -14.24 -22.28
C SER A 364 -27.55 -13.88 -20.93
N THR A 365 -26.42 -14.53 -20.58
CA THR A 365 -25.63 -14.21 -19.38
C THR A 365 -25.25 -12.73 -19.30
N GLU A 366 -24.85 -12.15 -20.45
CA GLU A 366 -24.49 -10.73 -20.51
C GLU A 366 -25.68 -9.81 -20.18
N GLN A 367 -26.87 -10.17 -20.64
CA GLN A 367 -28.09 -9.42 -20.30
C GLN A 367 -28.46 -9.60 -18.83
N GLY A 368 -28.27 -10.81 -18.27
CA GLY A 368 -28.48 -11.05 -16.84
C GLY A 368 -27.57 -10.20 -15.96
N LEU A 369 -26.28 -10.15 -16.29
CA LEU A 369 -25.33 -9.27 -15.64
C LEU A 369 -25.73 -7.81 -15.72
N LYS A 370 -26.11 -7.34 -16.92
CA LYS A 370 -26.56 -5.97 -17.16
C LYS A 370 -27.78 -5.61 -16.33
N PHE A 371 -28.79 -6.46 -16.25
CA PHE A 371 -29.97 -6.21 -15.41
C PHE A 371 -29.61 -6.14 -13.92
N ALA A 372 -28.68 -6.97 -13.45
CA ALA A 372 -28.20 -6.88 -12.07
C ALA A 372 -27.46 -5.56 -11.79
N GLU A 373 -26.62 -5.10 -12.71
CA GLU A 373 -25.96 -3.80 -12.64
C GLU A 373 -27.00 -2.66 -12.60
N GLU A 374 -27.98 -2.68 -13.49
CA GLU A 374 -29.04 -1.68 -13.58
C GLU A 374 -29.87 -1.63 -12.30
N MET A 375 -30.22 -2.77 -11.70
CA MET A 375 -30.97 -2.84 -10.44
C MET A 375 -30.22 -2.17 -9.29
N VAL A 376 -28.95 -2.51 -9.14
CA VAL A 376 -28.12 -1.91 -8.08
C VAL A 376 -27.94 -0.42 -8.31
N ALA A 377 -27.75 0.00 -9.57
CA ALA A 377 -27.62 1.41 -9.93
C ALA A 377 -28.90 2.21 -9.71
N PHE A 378 -30.07 1.58 -9.85
CA PHE A 378 -31.36 2.24 -9.78
C PHE A 378 -31.71 2.73 -8.38
N ASP A 379 -31.51 1.89 -7.31
CA ASP A 379 -31.86 2.28 -5.93
C ASP A 379 -31.02 1.58 -4.84
N GLY A 380 -29.97 0.81 -5.19
CA GLY A 380 -29.30 -0.08 -4.25
C GLY A 380 -27.76 0.01 -4.25
N LEU A 381 -27.17 1.12 -4.71
CA LEU A 381 -25.72 1.27 -4.82
C LEU A 381 -24.98 0.92 -3.51
N GLY A 382 -24.08 -0.03 -3.63
CA GLY A 382 -23.20 -0.46 -2.55
C GLY A 382 -23.85 -1.44 -1.56
N HIS A 383 -25.14 -1.77 -1.68
CA HIS A 383 -25.80 -2.61 -0.68
C HIS A 383 -25.46 -4.10 -0.87
N SER A 384 -26.30 -4.87 -1.52
CA SER A 384 -26.14 -6.32 -1.70
C SER A 384 -26.62 -6.76 -3.07
N ALA A 385 -26.09 -7.87 -3.58
CA ALA A 385 -26.55 -8.57 -4.77
C ALA A 385 -26.37 -10.07 -4.57
N ALA A 386 -27.25 -10.90 -5.15
CA ALA A 386 -27.15 -12.34 -5.11
C ALA A 386 -26.93 -12.91 -6.52
N ILE A 387 -26.17 -13.99 -6.59
CA ILE A 387 -25.97 -14.78 -7.80
C ILE A 387 -26.06 -16.26 -7.47
N HIS A 388 -26.79 -17.00 -8.29
CA HIS A 388 -26.92 -18.45 -8.23
C HIS A 388 -26.36 -19.04 -9.52
N THR A 389 -25.28 -19.78 -9.42
CA THR A 389 -24.55 -20.40 -10.55
C THR A 389 -23.56 -21.43 -10.04
N ALA A 390 -23.23 -22.41 -10.88
CA ALA A 390 -22.11 -23.32 -10.65
C ALA A 390 -20.78 -22.80 -11.27
N ASP A 391 -20.82 -21.70 -12.02
CA ASP A 391 -19.64 -21.10 -12.67
C ASP A 391 -18.96 -20.08 -11.75
N GLU A 392 -17.81 -20.47 -11.16
CA GLU A 392 -17.02 -19.62 -10.27
C GLU A 392 -16.40 -18.39 -10.96
N GLU A 393 -16.05 -18.49 -12.25
CA GLU A 393 -15.50 -17.35 -13.00
C GLU A 393 -16.59 -16.31 -13.28
N LEU A 394 -17.82 -16.77 -13.50
CA LEU A 394 -18.96 -15.87 -13.60
C LEU A 394 -19.21 -15.14 -12.27
N VAL A 395 -19.04 -15.79 -11.12
CA VAL A 395 -19.16 -15.13 -9.81
C VAL A 395 -18.14 -14.00 -9.65
N LYS A 396 -16.90 -14.21 -10.08
CA LYS A 396 -15.85 -13.18 -10.04
C LYS A 396 -16.20 -12.02 -11.00
N THR A 397 -16.69 -12.36 -12.18
CA THR A 397 -17.15 -11.38 -13.18
C THR A 397 -18.32 -10.55 -12.63
N PHE A 398 -19.32 -11.20 -12.05
CA PHE A 398 -20.45 -10.55 -11.41
C PHE A 398 -19.98 -9.61 -10.29
N GLY A 399 -19.09 -10.10 -9.39
CA GLY A 399 -18.55 -9.31 -8.30
C GLY A 399 -17.72 -8.09 -8.75
N SER A 400 -17.06 -8.17 -9.90
CA SER A 400 -16.28 -7.04 -10.44
C SER A 400 -17.15 -5.99 -11.13
N ARG A 401 -18.30 -6.37 -11.68
CA ARG A 401 -19.20 -5.50 -12.45
C ARG A 401 -20.28 -4.85 -11.60
N VAL A 402 -20.96 -5.65 -10.76
CA VAL A 402 -22.09 -5.18 -9.95
C VAL A 402 -21.59 -4.36 -8.76
N LYS A 403 -22.00 -3.11 -8.65
CA LYS A 403 -21.57 -2.16 -7.60
C LYS A 403 -22.27 -2.42 -6.27
N ALA A 404 -22.22 -3.66 -5.79
CA ALA A 404 -22.64 -4.09 -4.46
C ALA A 404 -21.42 -4.51 -3.63
N LEU A 405 -21.41 -4.22 -2.33
CA LEU A 405 -20.29 -4.58 -1.45
C LEU A 405 -20.46 -5.97 -0.79
N ARG A 406 -21.64 -6.56 -0.92
CA ARG A 406 -21.95 -7.91 -0.50
C ARG A 406 -22.51 -8.65 -1.70
N VAL A 407 -21.72 -9.58 -2.22
CA VAL A 407 -22.18 -10.52 -3.25
C VAL A 407 -22.44 -11.85 -2.56
N ILE A 408 -23.67 -12.30 -2.62
CA ILE A 408 -24.17 -13.53 -1.99
C ILE A 408 -24.22 -14.60 -3.07
N TRP A 409 -23.47 -15.67 -2.88
CA TRP A 409 -23.35 -16.76 -3.85
C TRP A 409 -24.05 -18.01 -3.33
N ASN A 410 -25.00 -18.57 -4.11
CA ASN A 410 -25.73 -19.80 -3.87
C ASN A 410 -26.29 -19.90 -2.44
N SER A 411 -26.89 -18.80 -1.96
CA SER A 411 -27.48 -18.76 -0.63
C SER A 411 -28.54 -17.64 -0.53
N PRO A 412 -29.45 -17.71 0.47
CA PRO A 412 -30.51 -16.72 0.64
C PRO A 412 -29.94 -15.34 0.95
N SER A 413 -30.30 -14.32 0.18
CA SER A 413 -29.69 -12.99 0.30
C SER A 413 -29.96 -12.30 1.65
N THR A 414 -31.13 -12.47 2.23
CA THR A 414 -31.46 -11.95 3.57
C THR A 414 -30.44 -12.40 4.62
N PHE A 415 -30.23 -13.70 4.72
CA PHE A 415 -29.33 -14.29 5.73
C PHE A 415 -27.87 -14.16 5.35
N GLY A 416 -27.54 -14.28 4.07
CA GLY A 416 -26.17 -14.05 3.58
C GLY A 416 -25.71 -12.61 3.77
N GLY A 417 -26.62 -11.64 3.61
CA GLY A 417 -26.34 -10.22 3.79
C GLY A 417 -26.08 -9.83 5.25
N ILE A 418 -26.87 -10.33 6.18
CA ILE A 418 -26.63 -10.06 7.61
C ILE A 418 -25.42 -10.81 8.17
N GLY A 419 -24.94 -11.85 7.47
CA GLY A 419 -23.69 -12.57 7.76
C GLY A 419 -23.81 -13.68 8.80
N ASP A 420 -22.76 -14.47 8.93
CA ASP A 420 -22.54 -15.55 9.93
C ASP A 420 -23.46 -16.80 9.83
N VAL A 421 -24.54 -16.74 9.07
CA VAL A 421 -25.46 -17.88 8.91
C VAL A 421 -25.06 -18.78 7.74
N TYR A 422 -24.94 -18.23 6.54
CA TYR A 422 -24.57 -18.96 5.31
C TYR A 422 -23.17 -18.63 4.77
N ASN A 423 -22.48 -17.68 5.38
CA ASN A 423 -21.14 -17.28 4.99
C ASN A 423 -20.35 -16.73 6.18
N ALA A 424 -19.09 -16.34 5.96
CA ALA A 424 -18.19 -15.82 7.00
C ALA A 424 -18.24 -14.28 7.14
N PHE A 425 -19.21 -13.59 6.55
CA PHE A 425 -19.36 -12.15 6.78
C PHE A 425 -19.65 -11.87 8.25
N LEU A 426 -19.18 -10.72 8.74
CA LEU A 426 -19.45 -10.33 10.11
C LEU A 426 -20.98 -10.18 10.32
N PRO A 427 -21.55 -10.75 11.41
CA PRO A 427 -22.96 -10.60 11.69
C PRO A 427 -23.29 -9.14 12.03
N SER A 428 -24.28 -8.59 11.34
CA SER A 428 -24.66 -7.19 11.50
C SER A 428 -26.12 -6.94 11.12
N LEU A 429 -26.74 -6.00 11.81
CA LEU A 429 -28.02 -5.40 11.45
C LEU A 429 -27.85 -3.96 10.91
N THR A 430 -26.61 -3.61 10.51
CA THR A 430 -26.26 -2.33 9.90
C THR A 430 -25.31 -2.60 8.75
N LEU A 431 -25.83 -2.61 7.52
CA LEU A 431 -25.14 -3.08 6.31
C LEU A 431 -24.60 -1.90 5.50
N GLY A 432 -23.38 -1.46 5.78
CA GLY A 432 -22.74 -0.31 5.11
C GLY A 432 -22.66 -0.48 3.60
N CYS A 433 -22.82 0.62 2.85
CA CYS A 433 -22.86 0.66 1.39
C CYS A 433 -21.62 1.31 0.77
N GLY A 434 -20.63 1.68 1.58
CA GLY A 434 -19.38 2.31 1.13
C GLY A 434 -19.59 3.56 0.27
N SER A 435 -18.56 3.94 -0.46
CA SER A 435 -18.60 5.13 -1.32
C SER A 435 -19.66 5.07 -2.41
N TYR A 436 -20.02 3.89 -2.90
CA TYR A 436 -21.12 3.72 -3.86
C TYR A 436 -22.44 4.21 -3.29
N GLY A 437 -22.76 3.88 -2.04
CA GLY A 437 -23.95 4.32 -1.33
C GLY A 437 -23.76 5.61 -0.55
N LYS A 438 -22.66 6.36 -0.80
CA LYS A 438 -22.27 7.58 -0.05
C LYS A 438 -22.13 7.35 1.46
N ASN A 439 -21.65 6.17 1.85
CA ASN A 439 -21.44 5.78 3.23
C ASN A 439 -19.94 5.77 3.60
N ALA A 440 -19.63 6.00 4.86
CA ALA A 440 -18.26 5.91 5.38
C ALA A 440 -17.78 4.47 5.62
N VAL A 441 -18.68 3.49 5.66
CA VAL A 441 -18.37 2.08 5.89
C VAL A 441 -18.82 1.23 4.71
N GLY A 442 -17.91 0.41 4.20
CA GLY A 442 -18.11 -0.47 3.05
C GLY A 442 -18.42 -1.93 3.39
N GLY A 443 -18.77 -2.25 4.63
CA GLY A 443 -19.05 -3.63 5.04
C GLY A 443 -20.10 -3.70 6.13
N ASN A 444 -20.24 -4.89 6.70
CA ASN A 444 -21.10 -5.11 7.85
C ASN A 444 -20.55 -4.38 9.07
N VAL A 445 -21.31 -3.42 9.61
CA VAL A 445 -20.89 -2.64 10.78
C VAL A 445 -20.82 -3.56 12.01
N SER A 446 -19.73 -3.46 12.75
CA SER A 446 -19.50 -4.24 13.97
C SER A 446 -18.82 -3.38 15.05
N ALA A 447 -18.47 -3.98 16.17
CA ALA A 447 -17.78 -3.31 17.27
C ALA A 447 -16.49 -2.61 16.85
N VAL A 448 -15.72 -3.16 15.90
CA VAL A 448 -14.45 -2.54 15.43
C VAL A 448 -14.65 -1.14 14.83
N ASN A 449 -15.83 -0.84 14.30
CA ASN A 449 -16.16 0.46 13.75
C ASN A 449 -16.46 1.52 14.83
N LEU A 450 -16.58 1.10 16.09
CA LEU A 450 -16.78 1.95 17.25
C LEU A 450 -15.52 2.08 18.12
N LEU A 451 -14.35 1.80 17.55
CA LEU A 451 -13.05 1.94 18.21
C LEU A 451 -12.17 2.94 17.50
N ASN A 452 -11.47 3.74 18.29
CA ASN A 452 -10.26 4.44 17.87
C ASN A 452 -9.08 3.51 18.12
N ILE A 453 -8.38 3.11 17.07
CA ILE A 453 -7.20 2.27 17.18
C ILE A 453 -5.95 3.16 17.10
N LYS A 454 -5.33 3.38 18.27
CA LYS A 454 -4.06 4.09 18.38
C LYS A 454 -2.91 3.15 18.03
N LYS A 455 -1.94 3.64 17.26
CA LYS A 455 -0.76 2.86 16.87
C LYS A 455 0.49 3.41 17.52
N VAL A 456 1.17 2.58 18.28
CA VAL A 456 2.50 2.86 18.82
C VAL A 456 3.51 2.20 17.90
N GLY A 457 4.32 3.00 17.21
CA GLY A 457 5.36 2.51 16.31
C GLY A 457 6.70 2.46 17.03
N ARG A 458 7.27 1.26 17.23
CA ARG A 458 8.63 1.08 17.70
C ARG A 458 9.61 1.44 16.58
N ARG A 459 10.71 2.12 16.93
CA ARG A 459 11.78 2.39 15.97
C ARG A 459 12.27 1.07 15.36
N ARG A 460 12.28 1.03 14.04
CA ARG A 460 12.66 -0.15 13.27
C ARG A 460 13.71 0.22 12.23
N ASN A 461 14.76 -0.59 12.15
CA ASN A 461 15.68 -0.52 11.05
C ASN A 461 15.15 -1.35 9.87
N ASN A 462 15.21 -0.80 8.68
CA ASN A 462 14.88 -1.54 7.48
C ASN A 462 15.85 -2.70 7.29
N MET A 463 15.37 -3.83 6.79
CA MET A 463 16.22 -4.94 6.40
C MET A 463 17.24 -4.49 5.37
N GLN A 464 18.48 -4.87 5.58
CA GLN A 464 19.60 -4.59 4.68
C GLN A 464 20.09 -5.91 4.08
N TRP A 465 20.75 -5.83 2.96
CA TRP A 465 21.47 -6.93 2.35
C TRP A 465 22.81 -6.44 1.84
N PHE A 466 23.72 -7.38 1.62
CA PHE A 466 25.03 -7.15 1.04
C PHE A 466 25.13 -7.96 -0.25
N LYS A 467 25.43 -7.33 -1.37
CA LYS A 467 25.54 -7.97 -2.67
C LYS A 467 26.85 -7.63 -3.34
N VAL A 468 27.51 -8.67 -3.81
CA VAL A 468 28.73 -8.66 -4.62
C VAL A 468 28.57 -9.70 -5.73
N PRO A 469 29.48 -9.77 -6.73
CA PRO A 469 29.51 -10.88 -7.68
C PRO A 469 29.52 -12.25 -6.99
N ALA A 470 28.90 -13.25 -7.62
CA ALA A 470 28.87 -14.59 -7.07
C ALA A 470 30.25 -15.20 -6.87
N LYS A 471 31.21 -14.79 -7.72
CA LYS A 471 32.62 -15.18 -7.62
C LYS A 471 33.53 -14.03 -8.04
N ILE A 472 34.62 -13.87 -7.30
CA ILE A 472 35.71 -12.93 -7.62
C ILE A 472 37.00 -13.76 -7.69
N TYR A 473 37.57 -13.86 -8.87
CA TYR A 473 38.87 -14.46 -9.08
C TYR A 473 39.94 -13.35 -9.04
N PHE A 474 41.01 -13.56 -8.33
CA PHE A 474 42.05 -12.55 -8.11
C PHE A 474 43.44 -13.20 -8.14
N GLU A 475 44.49 -12.41 -8.01
CA GLU A 475 45.89 -12.75 -8.21
C GLU A 475 46.28 -12.88 -9.71
N ARG A 476 47.55 -12.88 -9.92
CA ARG A 476 48.16 -12.96 -11.26
C ARG A 476 47.76 -14.26 -11.95
N ASP A 477 47.47 -14.18 -13.23
CA ASP A 477 47.01 -15.24 -14.10
C ASP A 477 45.61 -15.81 -13.74
N SER A 478 44.83 -15.12 -12.94
CA SER A 478 43.44 -15.52 -12.61
C SER A 478 42.52 -15.61 -13.83
N ILE A 479 42.92 -15.00 -14.97
CA ILE A 479 42.19 -15.13 -16.24
C ILE A 479 42.12 -16.58 -16.74
N GLN A 480 42.95 -17.51 -16.25
CA GLN A 480 42.91 -18.94 -16.57
C GLN A 480 41.56 -19.58 -16.24
N TYR A 481 40.77 -18.98 -15.29
CA TYR A 481 39.42 -19.43 -15.02
C TYR A 481 38.56 -19.49 -16.29
N LEU A 482 38.79 -18.71 -17.30
CA LEU A 482 38.04 -18.71 -18.55
C LEU A 482 38.15 -20.09 -19.28
N GLN A 483 39.19 -20.88 -19.02
CA GLN A 483 39.32 -22.24 -19.56
C GLN A 483 38.30 -23.20 -18.98
N ASP A 484 37.98 -23.04 -17.68
CA ASP A 484 37.17 -24.00 -16.91
C ASP A 484 35.71 -23.54 -16.72
N MET A 485 35.37 -22.38 -17.25
CA MET A 485 34.02 -21.83 -17.10
C MET A 485 32.98 -22.73 -17.72
N LYS A 486 31.91 -23.06 -17.00
CA LYS A 486 30.82 -23.91 -17.50
C LYS A 486 29.80 -23.07 -18.32
N ASP A 487 29.08 -23.73 -19.22
CA ASP A 487 27.97 -23.16 -19.99
C ASP A 487 28.41 -21.87 -20.73
N CYS A 488 29.43 -22.00 -21.57
CA CYS A 488 30.04 -20.90 -22.32
C CYS A 488 30.33 -21.38 -23.74
N GLU A 489 29.50 -20.96 -24.69
CA GLU A 489 29.60 -21.35 -26.11
C GLU A 489 29.75 -20.14 -27.03
N LYS A 490 29.05 -19.03 -26.69
CA LYS A 490 29.08 -17.79 -27.47
C LYS A 490 29.48 -16.63 -26.60
N VAL A 491 30.70 -16.15 -26.74
CA VAL A 491 31.28 -15.07 -25.96
C VAL A 491 31.27 -13.77 -26.74
N MET A 492 30.71 -12.73 -26.16
CA MET A 492 30.92 -11.37 -26.68
C MET A 492 31.87 -10.61 -25.78
N ILE A 493 32.97 -10.09 -26.32
CA ILE A 493 33.94 -9.25 -25.62
C ILE A 493 33.66 -7.80 -25.98
N VAL A 494 33.32 -6.98 -24.97
CA VAL A 494 33.10 -5.54 -25.09
C VAL A 494 34.30 -4.81 -24.51
N THR A 495 34.90 -3.96 -25.28
CA THR A 495 36.16 -3.29 -24.94
C THR A 495 36.39 -2.01 -25.77
N ASP A 496 37.47 -1.32 -25.52
CA ASP A 496 37.94 -0.21 -26.32
C ASP A 496 39.18 -0.59 -27.20
N ARG A 497 39.54 0.28 -28.12
CA ARG A 497 40.63 0.03 -29.05
C ARG A 497 41.98 -0.13 -28.36
N SER A 498 42.21 0.60 -27.27
CA SER A 498 43.47 0.54 -26.52
C SER A 498 43.73 -0.86 -25.95
N MET A 499 42.70 -1.60 -25.55
CA MET A 499 42.83 -2.97 -25.03
C MET A 499 43.24 -3.97 -26.14
N VAL A 500 42.81 -3.70 -27.37
CA VAL A 500 43.24 -4.48 -28.54
C VAL A 500 44.72 -4.21 -28.80
N ASP A 501 45.11 -2.92 -28.85
CA ASP A 501 46.47 -2.51 -29.14
C ASP A 501 47.51 -2.96 -28.10
N LEU A 502 47.05 -3.08 -26.81
CA LEU A 502 47.85 -3.64 -25.71
C LEU A 502 47.93 -5.18 -25.73
N GLY A 503 47.28 -5.84 -26.67
CA GLY A 503 47.24 -7.32 -26.76
C GLY A 503 46.43 -8.01 -25.64
N PHE A 504 45.58 -7.27 -24.94
CA PHE A 504 44.77 -7.83 -23.82
C PHE A 504 43.62 -8.69 -24.33
N VAL A 505 43.06 -8.34 -25.48
CA VAL A 505 42.04 -9.17 -26.14
C VAL A 505 42.65 -10.52 -26.55
N ASP A 506 43.89 -10.55 -27.01
CA ASP A 506 44.56 -11.78 -27.39
C ASP A 506 44.81 -12.70 -26.21
N LYS A 507 45.10 -12.16 -25.02
CA LYS A 507 45.21 -12.94 -23.78
C LYS A 507 43.89 -13.59 -23.40
N ILE A 508 42.77 -12.89 -23.53
CA ILE A 508 41.42 -13.42 -23.23
C ILE A 508 41.05 -14.51 -24.24
N THR A 509 41.17 -14.21 -25.51
CA THR A 509 40.86 -15.16 -26.59
C THR A 509 41.75 -16.41 -26.55
N TYR A 510 43.02 -16.27 -26.19
CA TYR A 510 43.92 -17.42 -25.96
C TYR A 510 43.31 -18.37 -24.88
N GLN A 511 42.90 -17.85 -23.70
CA GLN A 511 42.33 -18.66 -22.65
C GLN A 511 41.04 -19.35 -23.08
N LEU A 512 40.19 -18.63 -23.82
CA LEU A 512 38.94 -19.17 -24.35
C LEU A 512 39.19 -20.29 -25.36
N HIS A 513 40.26 -20.22 -26.19
CA HIS A 513 40.63 -21.25 -27.14
C HIS A 513 41.26 -22.50 -26.52
N GLN A 514 41.77 -22.43 -25.29
CA GLN A 514 42.28 -23.60 -24.54
C GLN A 514 41.17 -24.51 -24.00
N ARG A 515 39.92 -24.09 -24.12
CA ARG A 515 38.74 -24.84 -23.64
C ARG A 515 38.59 -26.16 -24.41
N LYS A 516 38.07 -27.19 -23.71
CA LYS A 516 37.72 -28.46 -24.35
C LYS A 516 36.60 -28.32 -25.40
N ASN A 517 35.62 -27.46 -25.08
CA ASN A 517 34.51 -27.14 -25.98
C ASN A 517 34.85 -25.89 -26.80
N LYS A 518 34.59 -25.96 -28.11
CA LYS A 518 34.81 -24.83 -29.00
C LYS A 518 33.89 -23.65 -28.65
N VAL A 519 34.45 -22.47 -28.57
CA VAL A 519 33.74 -21.21 -28.27
C VAL A 519 33.73 -20.31 -29.50
N THR A 520 32.61 -19.71 -29.80
CA THR A 520 32.51 -18.67 -30.83
C THR A 520 32.65 -17.31 -30.17
N ILE A 521 33.54 -16.46 -30.69
CA ILE A 521 33.88 -15.17 -30.09
C ILE A 521 33.44 -14.03 -31.02
N GLN A 522 32.73 -13.03 -30.49
CA GLN A 522 32.41 -11.79 -31.18
C GLN A 522 33.05 -10.64 -30.41
N LEU A 523 33.68 -9.71 -31.10
CA LEU A 523 34.31 -8.52 -30.53
C LEU A 523 33.45 -7.28 -30.79
N PHE A 524 33.35 -6.39 -29.79
CA PHE A 524 32.89 -5.03 -29.91
C PHE A 524 33.96 -4.11 -29.32
N THR A 525 34.66 -3.34 -30.16
CA THR A 525 35.85 -2.58 -29.78
C THR A 525 35.67 -1.07 -29.88
N ASP A 526 34.46 -0.62 -30.18
CA ASP A 526 34.15 0.78 -30.47
C ASP A 526 33.63 1.55 -29.25
N VAL A 527 34.01 1.14 -28.04
CA VAL A 527 33.63 1.89 -26.84
C VAL A 527 34.54 3.12 -26.72
N GLU A 528 33.90 4.28 -26.72
CA GLU A 528 34.55 5.58 -26.46
C GLU A 528 34.63 5.86 -24.94
N ALA A 529 35.48 6.84 -24.59
CA ALA A 529 35.47 7.41 -23.26
C ALA A 529 34.10 8.08 -23.00
N ASP A 530 33.49 7.83 -21.82
CA ASP A 530 32.11 8.25 -21.51
C ASP A 530 31.10 7.70 -22.54
N PRO A 531 30.82 6.41 -22.54
CA PRO A 531 30.03 5.72 -23.57
C PRO A 531 28.64 6.33 -23.77
N SER A 532 28.29 6.50 -25.06
CA SER A 532 27.01 7.09 -25.45
C SER A 532 25.89 6.06 -25.53
N VAL A 533 24.64 6.54 -25.43
CA VAL A 533 23.45 5.73 -25.68
C VAL A 533 23.50 5.07 -27.05
N GLN A 534 24.02 5.77 -28.07
CA GLN A 534 24.18 5.26 -29.42
C GLN A 534 25.15 4.06 -29.49
N THR A 535 26.27 4.15 -28.79
CA THR A 535 27.24 3.04 -28.67
C THR A 535 26.62 1.85 -27.98
N VAL A 536 25.83 2.06 -26.92
CA VAL A 536 25.12 1.01 -26.23
C VAL A 536 24.12 0.29 -27.15
N TYR A 537 23.33 1.02 -27.92
CA TYR A 537 22.38 0.40 -28.85
C TYR A 537 23.08 -0.35 -29.98
N LYS A 538 24.15 0.19 -30.54
CA LYS A 538 24.96 -0.50 -31.55
C LYS A 538 25.51 -1.84 -31.06
N GLY A 539 26.05 -1.86 -29.83
CA GLY A 539 26.53 -3.09 -29.22
C GLY A 539 25.39 -4.06 -28.88
N THR A 540 24.24 -3.53 -28.42
CA THR A 540 23.04 -4.34 -28.14
C THR A 540 22.51 -5.03 -29.41
N ASP A 541 22.47 -4.35 -30.54
CA ASP A 541 22.02 -4.94 -31.80
C ASP A 541 22.95 -6.04 -32.27
N LEU A 542 24.26 -5.88 -32.04
CA LEU A 542 25.23 -6.94 -32.28
C LEU A 542 24.98 -8.13 -31.32
N MET A 543 24.68 -7.89 -30.05
CA MET A 543 24.31 -8.94 -29.10
C MET A 543 23.03 -9.68 -29.52
N ARG A 544 22.01 -8.96 -30.02
CA ARG A 544 20.76 -9.57 -30.52
C ARG A 544 20.98 -10.47 -31.71
N SER A 545 21.87 -10.11 -32.61
CA SER A 545 22.21 -10.92 -33.80
C SER A 545 23.10 -12.11 -33.47
N PHE A 546 24.05 -11.95 -32.56
CA PHE A 546 25.01 -12.98 -32.17
C PHE A 546 24.47 -13.94 -31.11
N GLN A 547 23.59 -13.45 -30.19
CA GLN A 547 23.01 -14.17 -29.07
C GLN A 547 24.06 -14.77 -28.12
N PRO A 548 24.90 -13.96 -27.47
CA PRO A 548 25.88 -14.46 -26.51
C PRO A 548 25.21 -15.08 -25.28
N ASP A 549 25.81 -16.15 -24.75
CA ASP A 549 25.56 -16.71 -23.44
C ASP A 549 26.49 -16.12 -22.36
N THR A 550 27.56 -15.48 -22.82
CA THR A 550 28.60 -14.88 -21.98
C THR A 550 29.04 -13.55 -22.54
N ILE A 551 29.02 -12.52 -21.70
CA ILE A 551 29.51 -11.17 -22.01
C ILE A 551 30.74 -10.92 -21.15
N ILE A 552 31.87 -10.58 -21.77
CA ILE A 552 33.10 -10.18 -21.08
C ILE A 552 33.31 -8.69 -21.32
N ALA A 553 33.27 -7.91 -20.23
CA ALA A 553 33.67 -6.50 -20.26
C ALA A 553 35.13 -6.40 -19.87
N LEU A 554 35.99 -5.97 -20.81
CA LEU A 554 37.43 -5.82 -20.64
C LEU A 554 37.80 -4.36 -20.72
N GLY A 555 38.26 -3.77 -19.64
CA GLY A 555 38.73 -2.38 -19.64
C GLY A 555 38.58 -1.63 -18.34
N GLY A 556 38.65 -0.32 -18.40
CA GLY A 556 38.32 0.57 -17.29
C GLY A 556 36.82 0.79 -17.14
N GLY A 557 36.42 1.92 -16.56
CA GLY A 557 35.00 2.26 -16.33
C GLY A 557 34.15 2.26 -17.59
N SER A 558 34.61 2.90 -18.68
CA SER A 558 33.80 3.07 -19.90
C SER A 558 33.43 1.74 -20.59
N PRO A 559 34.35 0.78 -20.86
CA PRO A 559 33.95 -0.53 -21.36
C PRO A 559 33.03 -1.31 -20.40
N MET A 560 33.24 -1.21 -19.08
CA MET A 560 32.36 -1.84 -18.10
C MET A 560 30.95 -1.26 -18.16
N ASP A 561 30.83 0.05 -18.21
CA ASP A 561 29.57 0.75 -18.23
C ASP A 561 28.79 0.47 -19.52
N ALA A 562 29.44 0.59 -20.66
CA ALA A 562 28.85 0.23 -21.95
C ALA A 562 28.35 -1.22 -21.96
N ALA A 563 29.20 -2.16 -21.52
CA ALA A 563 28.84 -3.59 -21.50
C ALA A 563 27.66 -3.90 -20.58
N LYS A 564 27.61 -3.29 -19.39
CA LYS A 564 26.44 -3.45 -18.45
C LYS A 564 25.14 -2.93 -19.06
N ALA A 565 25.17 -1.76 -19.71
CA ALA A 565 24.02 -1.21 -20.38
C ALA A 565 23.59 -2.08 -21.59
N MET A 566 24.57 -2.54 -22.41
CA MET A 566 24.31 -3.46 -23.51
C MET A 566 23.66 -4.77 -23.02
N TRP A 567 24.20 -5.36 -21.94
CA TRP A 567 23.65 -6.57 -21.29
C TRP A 567 22.20 -6.36 -20.88
N LEU A 568 21.88 -5.23 -20.24
CA LEU A 568 20.54 -4.87 -19.84
C LEU A 568 19.57 -4.84 -21.03
N PHE A 569 19.88 -4.11 -22.08
CA PHE A 569 18.99 -3.99 -23.25
C PHE A 569 18.96 -5.25 -24.12
N TYR A 570 19.99 -6.09 -24.04
CA TYR A 570 19.98 -7.41 -24.68
C TYR A 570 19.02 -8.36 -23.99
N GLU A 571 19.03 -8.40 -22.67
CA GLU A 571 18.12 -9.29 -21.89
C GLU A 571 16.69 -8.78 -21.83
N GLN A 572 16.54 -7.46 -21.81
CA GLN A 572 15.27 -6.75 -21.55
C GLN A 572 14.95 -5.75 -22.67
N PRO A 573 14.63 -6.23 -23.88
CA PRO A 573 14.47 -5.35 -25.05
C PRO A 573 13.25 -4.43 -24.99
N GLN A 574 12.33 -4.66 -24.05
CA GLN A 574 11.12 -3.85 -23.82
C GLN A 574 11.38 -2.63 -22.91
N VAL A 575 12.54 -2.55 -22.29
CA VAL A 575 12.86 -1.46 -21.36
C VAL A 575 13.35 -0.23 -22.13
N ASP A 576 12.79 0.91 -21.80
CA ASP A 576 13.25 2.19 -22.34
C ASP A 576 14.37 2.78 -21.48
N PHE A 577 15.32 3.47 -22.10
CA PHE A 577 16.42 4.12 -21.41
C PHE A 577 15.93 5.16 -20.39
N GLU A 578 14.92 5.95 -20.77
CA GLU A 578 14.36 7.01 -19.92
C GLU A 578 13.76 6.44 -18.61
N ASP A 579 13.20 5.23 -18.64
CA ASP A 579 12.62 4.58 -17.47
C ASP A 579 13.67 4.16 -16.42
N LEU A 580 14.93 4.00 -16.84
CA LEU A 580 16.02 3.55 -15.98
C LEU A 580 16.75 4.69 -15.28
N VAL A 581 16.67 5.89 -15.84
CA VAL A 581 17.36 7.08 -15.33
C VAL A 581 16.49 7.75 -14.26
N GLN A 582 16.38 7.11 -13.12
CA GLN A 582 15.56 7.62 -12.01
C GLN A 582 16.44 8.07 -10.84
N LYS A 583 16.15 9.26 -10.33
CA LYS A 583 16.69 9.68 -9.02
C LYS A 583 16.07 8.81 -7.91
N PHE A 584 16.83 8.46 -6.91
CA PHE A 584 16.38 7.69 -5.76
C PHE A 584 17.11 8.16 -4.49
N MET A 585 16.47 7.99 -3.35
CA MET A 585 17.10 8.19 -2.04
C MET A 585 17.70 6.89 -1.49
N ASP A 586 17.09 5.77 -1.81
CA ASP A 586 17.55 4.42 -1.45
C ASP A 586 17.31 3.48 -2.64
N ILE A 587 18.38 2.99 -3.23
CA ILE A 587 18.35 2.05 -4.37
C ILE A 587 17.47 0.82 -4.11
N ARG A 588 17.26 0.45 -2.85
CA ARG A 588 16.46 -0.70 -2.43
C ARG A 588 14.95 -0.44 -2.39
N LYS A 589 14.53 0.84 -2.53
CA LYS A 589 13.13 1.28 -2.40
C LYS A 589 12.68 2.11 -3.59
N ARG A 590 12.85 1.57 -4.77
CA ARG A 590 12.50 2.29 -6.01
C ARG A 590 11.00 2.28 -6.27
N ALA A 591 10.51 3.34 -6.88
CA ALA A 591 9.14 3.43 -7.39
C ALA A 591 8.92 2.49 -8.59
N PHE A 592 9.96 2.31 -9.41
CA PHE A 592 9.98 1.41 -10.56
C PHE A 592 10.77 0.13 -10.22
N ARG A 593 10.24 -1.03 -10.57
CA ARG A 593 10.94 -2.31 -10.38
C ARG A 593 11.91 -2.53 -11.53
N PHE A 594 13.20 -2.53 -11.21
CA PHE A 594 14.24 -2.81 -12.18
C PHE A 594 14.15 -4.27 -12.67
N PRO A 595 14.34 -4.55 -13.97
CA PRO A 595 14.25 -5.89 -14.50
C PRO A 595 15.37 -6.80 -14.00
N GLU A 596 15.10 -8.08 -13.90
CA GLU A 596 16.11 -9.10 -13.56
C GLU A 596 17.01 -9.39 -14.75
N LEU A 597 18.32 -9.53 -14.50
CA LEU A 597 19.35 -9.85 -15.49
C LEU A 597 20.02 -11.19 -15.16
N GLY A 598 20.78 -11.73 -16.12
CA GLY A 598 21.55 -12.95 -15.97
C GLY A 598 20.82 -14.23 -16.40
N ARG A 599 19.70 -14.09 -17.11
CA ARG A 599 18.95 -15.25 -17.64
C ARG A 599 19.43 -15.70 -19.01
N LYS A 600 19.83 -14.75 -19.88
CA LYS A 600 20.34 -15.07 -21.24
C LYS A 600 21.83 -15.18 -21.28
N ALA A 601 22.54 -14.29 -20.57
CA ALA A 601 23.98 -14.23 -20.58
C ALA A 601 24.59 -13.98 -19.21
N LYS A 602 25.70 -14.65 -18.89
CA LYS A 602 26.53 -14.34 -17.74
C LYS A 602 27.36 -13.10 -18.04
N PHE A 603 27.53 -12.23 -17.08
CA PHE A 603 28.37 -11.05 -17.21
C PHE A 603 29.68 -11.21 -16.42
N ILE A 604 30.80 -11.02 -17.09
CA ILE A 604 32.13 -11.11 -16.51
C ILE A 604 32.82 -9.76 -16.62
N GLY A 605 33.22 -9.20 -15.49
CA GLY A 605 34.03 -7.97 -15.45
C GLY A 605 35.50 -8.28 -15.30
N ILE A 606 36.37 -7.75 -16.22
CA ILE A 606 37.82 -7.83 -16.18
C ILE A 606 38.37 -6.41 -16.18
N PRO A 607 38.68 -5.83 -15.01
CA PRO A 607 39.18 -4.45 -14.91
C PRO A 607 40.64 -4.38 -15.35
N THR A 608 40.99 -3.28 -16.05
CA THR A 608 42.35 -2.98 -16.48
C THR A 608 42.92 -1.71 -15.82
N THR A 609 42.13 -1.05 -14.97
CA THR A 609 42.48 0.08 -14.12
C THR A 609 42.19 -0.25 -12.66
N SER A 610 42.95 0.37 -11.76
CA SER A 610 42.74 0.22 -10.32
C SER A 610 42.07 1.48 -9.76
N GLY A 611 40.75 1.63 -10.01
CA GLY A 611 40.02 2.85 -9.67
C GLY A 611 38.55 2.67 -9.43
N THR A 612 37.81 2.40 -10.46
CA THR A 612 36.33 2.47 -10.45
C THR A 612 35.61 1.37 -9.66
N GLY A 613 36.26 0.19 -9.53
CA GLY A 613 35.60 -0.96 -8.93
C GLY A 613 34.35 -1.44 -9.68
N SER A 614 34.16 -1.01 -10.95
CA SER A 614 32.94 -1.29 -11.72
C SER A 614 32.67 -2.77 -11.93
N GLU A 615 33.71 -3.62 -11.87
CA GLU A 615 33.60 -5.09 -11.95
C GLU A 615 32.82 -5.72 -10.78
N VAL A 616 32.59 -4.99 -9.69
CA VAL A 616 31.85 -5.47 -8.51
C VAL A 616 30.66 -4.59 -8.12
N THR A 617 30.40 -3.55 -8.88
CA THR A 617 29.38 -2.54 -8.53
C THR A 617 28.09 -2.68 -9.35
N PRO A 618 26.96 -2.20 -8.81
CA PRO A 618 25.65 -2.20 -9.46
C PRO A 618 25.40 -0.93 -10.33
N PHE A 619 26.45 -0.23 -10.73
CA PHE A 619 26.34 1.06 -11.40
C PHE A 619 26.81 0.97 -12.86
N THR A 620 26.20 1.82 -13.70
CA THR A 620 26.69 2.14 -15.05
C THR A 620 26.36 3.60 -15.36
N VAL A 621 27.25 4.32 -16.01
CA VAL A 621 27.07 5.72 -16.40
C VAL A 621 27.11 5.82 -17.92
N ILE A 622 26.03 6.29 -18.52
CA ILE A 622 25.87 6.42 -19.97
C ILE A 622 25.62 7.88 -20.30
N SER A 623 26.19 8.34 -21.41
CA SER A 623 26.08 9.74 -21.90
C SER A 623 25.01 9.83 -23.00
N ASP A 624 24.21 10.92 -22.93
CA ASP A 624 23.31 11.32 -24.02
C ASP A 624 23.52 12.81 -24.28
N GLY A 625 24.22 13.11 -25.36
CA GLY A 625 24.80 14.43 -25.62
C GLY A 625 25.75 14.86 -24.49
N ASP A 626 25.54 16.05 -23.95
CA ASP A 626 26.36 16.61 -22.86
C ASP A 626 25.93 16.13 -21.46
N LYS A 627 24.93 15.26 -21.38
CA LYS A 627 24.38 14.78 -20.09
C LYS A 627 24.87 13.38 -19.78
N LYS A 628 25.27 13.15 -18.52
CA LYS A 628 25.62 11.84 -17.99
C LYS A 628 24.46 11.31 -17.15
N TYR A 629 24.07 10.08 -17.44
CA TYR A 629 22.96 9.39 -16.79
C TYR A 629 23.45 8.17 -16.01
N PRO A 630 23.57 8.27 -14.69
CA PRO A 630 23.90 7.13 -13.88
C PRO A 630 22.67 6.22 -13.73
N ILE A 631 22.83 4.98 -14.14
CA ILE A 631 21.86 3.90 -13.92
C ILE A 631 22.40 3.04 -12.79
N ALA A 632 21.60 2.77 -11.80
CA ALA A 632 21.99 2.03 -10.61
C ALA A 632 20.91 1.02 -10.22
N ASP A 633 21.27 -0.26 -10.26
CA ASP A 633 20.46 -1.34 -9.68
C ASP A 633 21.32 -2.56 -9.41
N TYR A 634 21.02 -3.28 -8.33
CA TYR A 634 21.75 -4.50 -7.98
C TYR A 634 21.70 -5.61 -9.04
N SER A 635 20.76 -5.56 -9.97
CA SER A 635 20.72 -6.47 -11.13
C SER A 635 21.90 -6.28 -12.08
N LEU A 636 22.49 -5.07 -12.13
CA LEU A 636 23.68 -4.76 -12.94
C LEU A 636 24.99 -5.27 -12.34
N THR A 637 24.99 -5.80 -11.12
CA THR A 637 26.19 -6.39 -10.52
C THR A 637 26.69 -7.55 -11.38
N PRO A 638 27.95 -7.53 -11.84
CA PRO A 638 28.52 -8.63 -12.63
C PRO A 638 28.33 -9.99 -11.98
N THR A 639 28.14 -11.02 -12.80
CA THR A 639 28.02 -12.40 -12.32
C THR A 639 29.35 -12.90 -11.74
N ILE A 640 30.44 -12.54 -12.42
CA ILE A 640 31.80 -12.96 -12.09
C ILE A 640 32.73 -11.76 -12.32
N SER A 641 33.74 -11.60 -11.46
CA SER A 641 34.83 -10.65 -11.66
C SER A 641 36.16 -11.39 -11.72
N ILE A 642 37.05 -10.97 -12.62
CA ILE A 642 38.39 -11.50 -12.72
C ILE A 642 39.37 -10.32 -12.54
N VAL A 643 39.98 -10.26 -11.38
CA VAL A 643 40.85 -9.16 -10.92
C VAL A 643 42.31 -9.58 -11.08
N ASP A 644 42.78 -9.59 -12.34
CA ASP A 644 44.14 -10.01 -12.69
C ASP A 644 45.06 -8.82 -12.81
N PRO A 645 46.08 -8.66 -11.92
CA PRO A 645 46.98 -7.51 -11.93
C PRO A 645 47.81 -7.42 -13.19
N ALA A 646 47.96 -8.49 -13.97
CA ALA A 646 48.68 -8.45 -15.26
C ALA A 646 48.09 -7.44 -16.26
N PHE A 647 46.79 -7.09 -16.11
CA PHE A 647 46.16 -6.07 -16.98
C PHE A 647 46.41 -4.62 -16.52
N THR A 648 46.95 -4.43 -15.32
CA THR A 648 47.23 -3.08 -14.77
C THR A 648 48.69 -2.66 -14.90
N MET A 649 49.56 -3.59 -15.32
CA MET A 649 51.02 -3.31 -15.40
C MET A 649 51.40 -2.13 -16.29
N PRO A 650 50.80 -1.95 -17.49
CA PRO A 650 51.18 -0.84 -18.39
C PRO A 650 50.46 0.48 -18.06
N VAL A 651 49.64 0.55 -17.01
CA VAL A 651 48.90 1.78 -16.68
C VAL A 651 49.87 2.92 -16.37
N PRO A 652 49.73 4.10 -17.06
CA PRO A 652 50.59 5.26 -16.84
C PRO A 652 50.50 5.82 -15.42
N ALA A 653 51.56 6.48 -14.96
CA ALA A 653 51.66 7.06 -13.63
C ALA A 653 50.54 8.07 -13.32
N SER A 654 50.19 8.93 -14.30
CA SER A 654 49.10 9.91 -14.15
C SER A 654 47.75 9.24 -13.92
N VAL A 655 47.44 8.18 -14.68
CA VAL A 655 46.22 7.39 -14.51
C VAL A 655 46.23 6.64 -13.17
N THR A 656 47.40 6.12 -12.76
CA THR A 656 47.61 5.48 -11.47
C THR A 656 47.28 6.42 -10.30
N ALA A 657 47.74 7.68 -10.39
CA ALA A 657 47.46 8.70 -9.38
C ALA A 657 45.95 9.00 -9.28
N ASP A 658 45.36 9.35 -10.43
CA ASP A 658 43.91 9.69 -10.47
C ASP A 658 43.05 8.54 -9.98
N THR A 659 43.25 7.31 -10.51
CA THR A 659 42.43 6.17 -10.16
C THR A 659 42.67 5.68 -8.71
N GLY A 660 43.91 5.74 -8.21
CA GLY A 660 44.20 5.35 -6.84
C GLY A 660 43.63 6.30 -5.78
N LEU A 661 43.57 7.60 -6.07
CA LEU A 661 42.87 8.56 -5.19
C LEU A 661 41.37 8.46 -5.28
N ASP A 662 40.85 7.97 -6.40
CA ASP A 662 39.45 7.59 -6.55
C ASP A 662 39.09 6.41 -5.62
N VAL A 663 39.96 5.38 -5.59
CA VAL A 663 39.80 4.25 -4.63
C VAL A 663 39.78 4.75 -3.18
N LEU A 664 40.66 5.67 -2.82
CA LEU A 664 40.67 6.26 -1.49
C LEU A 664 39.35 6.96 -1.18
N THR A 665 38.85 7.74 -2.11
CA THR A 665 37.58 8.48 -1.92
C THR A 665 36.40 7.55 -1.82
N HIS A 666 36.32 6.53 -2.67
CA HIS A 666 35.31 5.47 -2.57
C HIS A 666 35.27 4.84 -1.18
N ALA A 667 36.43 4.41 -0.68
CA ALA A 667 36.53 3.75 0.61
C ALA A 667 36.19 4.70 1.77
N VAL A 668 36.67 5.94 1.73
CA VAL A 668 36.41 6.94 2.77
C VAL A 668 34.92 7.30 2.85
N GLU A 669 34.29 7.58 1.71
CA GLU A 669 32.86 7.89 1.72
C GLU A 669 32.00 6.69 2.11
N ALA A 670 32.31 5.50 1.62
CA ALA A 670 31.63 4.28 2.04
C ALA A 670 31.72 4.05 3.55
N TYR A 671 32.89 4.31 4.14
CA TYR A 671 33.13 4.12 5.57
C TYR A 671 32.26 5.03 6.44
N VAL A 672 32.12 6.30 6.07
CA VAL A 672 31.37 7.28 6.86
C VAL A 672 29.88 7.37 6.45
N SER A 673 29.46 6.71 5.42
CA SER A 673 28.09 6.74 4.87
C SER A 673 27.05 6.41 5.93
N VAL A 674 25.86 7.00 5.83
CA VAL A 674 24.71 6.62 6.67
C VAL A 674 24.24 5.16 6.45
N LEU A 675 24.64 4.54 5.34
CA LEU A 675 24.35 3.15 5.00
C LEU A 675 25.46 2.18 5.40
N ALA A 676 26.57 2.71 5.93
CA ALA A 676 27.70 1.91 6.39
C ALA A 676 27.30 0.87 7.44
N ASN A 677 27.95 -0.26 7.41
CA ASN A 677 27.69 -1.39 8.30
C ASN A 677 28.99 -2.20 8.49
N ASP A 678 28.98 -3.18 9.41
CA ASP A 678 30.16 -3.96 9.78
C ASP A 678 30.84 -4.64 8.57
N PHE A 679 30.07 -5.07 7.56
CA PHE A 679 30.63 -5.67 6.34
C PHE A 679 31.35 -4.63 5.49
N THR A 680 30.74 -3.48 5.24
CA THR A 680 31.31 -2.42 4.42
C THR A 680 32.45 -1.69 5.13
N ASP A 681 32.38 -1.54 6.45
CA ASP A 681 33.39 -0.88 7.27
C ASP A 681 34.72 -1.64 7.22
N GLY A 682 34.68 -2.98 7.34
CA GLY A 682 35.87 -3.82 7.25
C GLY A 682 36.54 -3.71 5.88
N LEU A 683 35.77 -3.72 4.80
CA LEU A 683 36.25 -3.58 3.42
C LEU A 683 36.84 -2.18 3.19
N ALA A 684 36.12 -1.14 3.59
CA ALA A 684 36.55 0.25 3.40
C ALA A 684 37.85 0.55 4.14
N LEU A 685 38.01 0.15 5.40
CA LEU A 685 39.24 0.32 6.17
C LEU A 685 40.41 -0.43 5.54
N GLN A 686 40.20 -1.64 5.03
CA GLN A 686 41.23 -2.39 4.35
C GLN A 686 41.69 -1.71 3.06
N ALA A 687 40.74 -1.20 2.26
CA ALA A 687 41.09 -0.46 1.04
C ALA A 687 41.89 0.81 1.37
N ILE A 688 41.49 1.59 2.39
CA ILE A 688 42.23 2.78 2.83
C ILE A 688 43.68 2.43 3.21
N LYS A 689 43.91 1.36 4.01
CA LYS A 689 45.24 0.90 4.37
C LYS A 689 46.08 0.57 3.14
N LEU A 690 45.56 -0.20 2.22
CA LEU A 690 46.25 -0.61 1.01
C LEU A 690 46.62 0.62 0.16
N VAL A 691 45.74 1.59 0.01
CA VAL A 691 46.04 2.81 -0.76
C VAL A 691 47.20 3.59 -0.12
N PHE A 692 47.17 3.85 1.18
CA PHE A 692 48.23 4.56 1.88
C PHE A 692 49.60 3.82 1.85
N GLN A 693 49.53 2.51 1.79
CA GLN A 693 50.74 1.67 1.77
C GLN A 693 51.34 1.54 0.36
N TYR A 694 50.49 1.48 -0.68
CA TYR A 694 50.97 1.05 -2.01
C TYR A 694 50.76 2.06 -3.14
N LEU A 695 49.95 3.11 -3.02
CA LEU A 695 49.66 4.04 -4.11
C LEU A 695 50.91 4.77 -4.56
N GLU A 696 51.69 5.32 -3.61
CA GLU A 696 52.91 6.08 -3.96
C GLU A 696 53.97 5.18 -4.61
N ARG A 697 54.12 3.94 -4.16
CA ARG A 697 54.98 2.92 -4.75
C ARG A 697 54.54 2.57 -6.17
N SER A 698 53.25 2.31 -6.35
CA SER A 698 52.64 2.00 -7.65
C SER A 698 52.80 3.16 -8.64
N TYR A 699 52.65 4.40 -8.17
CA TYR A 699 52.85 5.60 -8.98
C TYR A 699 54.33 5.78 -9.43
N LYS A 700 55.27 5.61 -8.48
CA LYS A 700 56.73 5.85 -8.75
C LYS A 700 57.34 4.73 -9.57
N HIS A 701 56.97 3.50 -9.35
CA HIS A 701 57.66 2.34 -9.91
C HIS A 701 56.86 1.61 -11.01
N GLY A 702 55.56 1.82 -11.10
CA GLY A 702 54.72 1.25 -12.17
C GLY A 702 54.86 -0.27 -12.28
N ALA A 703 55.14 -0.75 -13.50
CA ALA A 703 55.32 -2.18 -13.79
C ALA A 703 56.56 -2.81 -13.11
N ALA A 704 57.49 -2.00 -12.60
CA ALA A 704 58.68 -2.48 -11.90
C ALA A 704 58.36 -2.89 -10.42
N ASP A 705 57.15 -2.53 -9.90
CA ASP A 705 56.71 -2.96 -8.60
C ASP A 705 55.32 -3.70 -8.73
N PRO A 706 55.35 -4.97 -9.16
CA PRO A 706 54.15 -5.74 -9.35
C PRO A 706 53.35 -5.99 -8.07
N GLU A 707 54.02 -6.04 -6.90
CA GLU A 707 53.33 -6.13 -5.60
C GLU A 707 52.46 -4.90 -5.35
N ALA A 708 52.98 -3.70 -5.57
CA ALA A 708 52.20 -2.49 -5.39
C ALA A 708 51.03 -2.40 -6.38
N ARG A 709 51.22 -2.83 -7.63
CA ARG A 709 50.15 -2.91 -8.63
C ARG A 709 49.04 -3.85 -8.23
N GLU A 710 49.37 -5.04 -7.73
CA GLU A 710 48.42 -6.04 -7.28
C GLU A 710 47.62 -5.54 -6.09
N HIS A 711 48.27 -5.00 -5.07
CA HIS A 711 47.58 -4.46 -3.90
C HIS A 711 46.68 -3.27 -4.23
N MET A 712 47.09 -2.40 -5.16
CA MET A 712 46.21 -1.31 -5.62
C MET A 712 45.02 -1.83 -6.43
N HIS A 713 45.19 -2.90 -7.18
CA HIS A 713 44.11 -3.52 -7.93
C HIS A 713 43.10 -4.18 -6.99
N ASN A 714 43.60 -4.91 -6.00
CA ASN A 714 42.76 -5.46 -4.93
C ASN A 714 42.05 -4.36 -4.13
N ALA A 715 42.74 -3.26 -3.78
CA ALA A 715 42.14 -2.12 -3.07
C ALA A 715 40.96 -1.52 -3.84
N SER A 716 41.07 -1.41 -5.17
CA SER A 716 40.00 -0.93 -6.05
C SER A 716 38.74 -1.82 -5.94
N THR A 717 38.92 -3.13 -6.08
CA THR A 717 37.84 -4.10 -5.97
C THR A 717 37.20 -4.11 -4.56
N ILE A 718 38.03 -4.07 -3.50
CA ILE A 718 37.57 -4.03 -2.11
C ILE A 718 36.77 -2.76 -1.83
N ALA A 719 37.26 -1.59 -2.28
CA ALA A 719 36.49 -0.33 -2.18
C ALA A 719 35.18 -0.40 -2.99
N GLY A 720 35.24 -1.02 -4.17
CA GLY A 720 34.09 -1.28 -5.00
C GLY A 720 33.00 -2.07 -4.27
N MET A 721 33.36 -3.15 -3.60
CA MET A 721 32.42 -3.94 -2.78
C MET A 721 31.85 -3.14 -1.60
N ALA A 722 32.66 -2.27 -0.99
CA ALA A 722 32.22 -1.42 0.11
C ALA A 722 31.16 -0.40 -0.37
N PHE A 723 31.50 0.43 -1.37
CA PHE A 723 30.58 1.49 -1.79
C PHE A 723 29.38 0.98 -2.59
N ALA A 724 29.47 -0.14 -3.25
CA ALA A 724 28.31 -0.79 -3.87
C ALA A 724 27.18 -1.05 -2.84
N ASN A 725 27.54 -1.28 -1.59
CA ASN A 725 26.60 -1.61 -0.50
C ASN A 725 26.41 -0.49 0.53
N ALA A 726 27.33 0.47 0.65
CA ALA A 726 27.23 1.63 1.54
C ALA A 726 26.95 2.94 0.81
N PHE A 727 27.05 2.98 -0.52
CA PHE A 727 27.01 4.19 -1.33
C PHE A 727 28.15 5.18 -1.02
N LEU A 728 28.07 6.33 -1.67
CA LEU A 728 29.04 7.42 -1.61
C LEU A 728 28.43 8.64 -0.92
N GLY A 729 29.04 9.80 -1.07
CA GLY A 729 28.62 11.03 -0.43
C GLY A 729 28.77 12.26 -1.32
N ILE A 730 28.89 13.43 -0.69
CA ILE A 730 28.98 14.73 -1.37
C ILE A 730 30.30 14.93 -2.12
N ASN A 731 31.36 14.19 -1.79
CA ASN A 731 32.59 14.27 -2.53
C ASN A 731 32.37 13.87 -3.99
N HIS A 732 31.84 12.67 -4.20
CA HIS A 732 31.49 12.21 -5.54
C HIS A 732 30.39 13.04 -6.18
N SER A 733 29.40 13.50 -5.42
CA SER A 733 28.34 14.37 -5.96
C SER A 733 28.92 15.64 -6.60
N MET A 734 29.88 16.29 -5.96
CA MET A 734 30.52 17.47 -6.48
C MET A 734 31.52 17.12 -7.62
N ALA A 735 32.29 16.04 -7.46
CA ALA A 735 33.24 15.61 -8.49
C ALA A 735 32.56 15.26 -9.82
N HIS A 736 31.37 14.65 -9.81
CA HIS A 736 30.57 14.38 -11.01
C HIS A 736 30.28 15.66 -11.78
N LYS A 737 29.94 16.75 -11.08
CA LYS A 737 29.56 18.02 -11.73
C LYS A 737 30.77 18.80 -12.20
N ILE A 738 31.87 18.76 -11.43
CA ILE A 738 33.15 19.34 -11.85
C ILE A 738 33.68 18.62 -13.09
N GLY A 739 33.72 17.30 -13.06
CA GLY A 739 34.19 16.50 -14.20
C GLY A 739 33.36 16.72 -15.46
N GLY A 740 32.03 16.78 -15.33
CA GLY A 740 31.10 17.02 -16.45
C GLY A 740 31.24 18.44 -17.04
N LYS A 741 31.45 19.47 -16.22
CA LYS A 741 31.47 20.86 -16.68
C LYS A 741 32.87 21.34 -17.12
N TYR A 742 33.93 20.91 -16.44
CA TYR A 742 35.30 21.40 -16.67
C TYR A 742 36.28 20.35 -17.19
N HIS A 743 35.80 19.13 -17.44
CA HIS A 743 36.60 18.01 -17.96
C HIS A 743 37.81 17.64 -17.08
N VAL A 744 37.74 17.90 -15.78
CA VAL A 744 38.70 17.43 -14.79
C VAL A 744 38.57 15.92 -14.65
N PRO A 745 39.67 15.13 -14.73
CA PRO A 745 39.62 13.70 -14.50
C PRO A 745 38.93 13.37 -13.18
N HIS A 746 38.05 12.38 -13.19
CA HIS A 746 37.14 12.08 -12.09
C HIS A 746 37.88 11.87 -10.75
N GLY A 747 38.89 11.00 -10.72
CA GLY A 747 39.68 10.74 -9.52
C GLY A 747 40.45 11.94 -9.03
N ARG A 748 40.88 12.83 -9.96
CA ARG A 748 41.53 14.09 -9.60
C ARG A 748 40.56 15.08 -8.94
N ALA A 749 39.38 15.21 -9.48
CA ALA A 749 38.33 16.03 -8.86
C ALA A 749 37.98 15.52 -7.44
N ASN A 750 37.88 14.20 -7.30
CA ASN A 750 37.67 13.54 -6.00
C ASN A 750 38.82 13.85 -5.03
N ALA A 751 40.06 13.75 -5.47
CA ALA A 751 41.27 14.02 -4.66
C ALA A 751 41.29 15.44 -4.11
N ILE A 752 41.00 16.44 -4.97
CA ILE A 752 40.99 17.86 -4.60
C ILE A 752 39.90 18.15 -3.55
N LEU A 753 38.74 17.57 -3.70
CA LEU A 753 37.59 17.78 -2.80
C LEU A 753 37.75 17.07 -1.46
N LEU A 754 38.41 15.90 -1.43
CA LEU A 754 38.39 14.97 -0.29
C LEU A 754 38.84 15.61 1.03
N PRO A 755 39.93 16.35 1.17
CA PRO A 755 40.32 16.95 2.43
C PRO A 755 39.28 17.95 3.00
N HIS A 756 38.64 18.70 2.10
CA HIS A 756 37.61 19.66 2.47
C HIS A 756 36.31 18.94 2.94
N VAL A 757 35.95 17.88 2.25
CA VAL A 757 34.79 17.05 2.61
C VAL A 757 34.99 16.31 3.93
N ILE A 758 36.23 15.80 4.19
CA ILE A 758 36.56 15.18 5.50
C ILE A 758 36.38 16.18 6.63
N ARG A 759 36.90 17.40 6.50
CA ARG A 759 36.72 18.47 7.51
C ARG A 759 35.27 18.84 7.71
N TYR A 760 34.53 18.99 6.60
CA TYR A 760 33.09 19.26 6.65
C TYR A 760 32.33 18.14 7.36
N ASN A 761 32.50 16.91 6.92
CA ASN A 761 31.81 15.74 7.48
C ASN A 761 32.27 15.41 8.91
N GLY A 762 33.52 15.76 9.28
CA GLY A 762 34.09 15.58 10.62
C GLY A 762 33.62 16.60 11.64
N THR A 763 32.94 17.66 11.22
CA THR A 763 32.36 18.68 12.11
C THR A 763 30.92 18.30 12.47
N ARG A 764 30.58 18.34 13.75
CA ARG A 764 29.24 17.99 14.25
C ARG A 764 28.18 18.86 13.61
N PRO A 765 27.18 18.29 12.95
CA PRO A 765 26.21 19.04 12.16
C PRO A 765 25.17 19.73 13.04
N GLN A 766 24.71 20.90 12.61
CA GLN A 766 23.54 21.55 13.18
C GLN A 766 22.24 20.93 12.64
N LYS A 767 22.28 20.39 11.41
CA LYS A 767 21.19 19.66 10.80
C LYS A 767 21.67 18.26 10.42
N THR A 768 21.03 17.24 10.94
CA THR A 768 21.41 15.83 10.72
C THR A 768 20.80 15.30 9.43
N ALA A 769 21.45 14.28 8.84
CA ALA A 769 20.86 13.52 7.73
C ALA A 769 19.55 12.85 8.17
N THR A 770 18.56 12.84 7.29
CA THR A 770 17.22 12.35 7.58
C THR A 770 17.05 10.85 7.31
N TRP A 771 18.06 10.13 6.83
CA TRP A 771 17.90 8.85 6.15
C TRP A 771 18.70 7.70 6.71
N PRO A 772 18.23 6.47 6.42
CA PRO A 772 17.15 5.74 7.10
C PRO A 772 17.66 4.87 8.24
N LYS A 773 18.97 4.75 8.43
CA LYS A 773 19.62 3.92 9.47
C LYS A 773 20.40 4.69 10.50
N TYR A 774 20.47 5.98 10.34
CA TYR A 774 21.34 6.82 11.11
C TYR A 774 20.87 6.91 12.57
N ASN A 775 21.55 6.23 13.48
CA ASN A 775 21.20 6.28 14.89
C ASN A 775 21.61 7.60 15.52
N TYR A 776 22.83 8.03 15.26
CA TYR A 776 23.39 9.31 15.66
C TYR A 776 24.65 9.58 14.84
N TYR A 777 25.08 10.84 14.77
CA TYR A 777 26.26 11.25 14.03
C TYR A 777 27.52 10.60 14.59
N LYS A 778 28.35 10.01 13.73
CA LYS A 778 29.56 9.24 14.08
C LYS A 778 30.75 9.56 13.17
N ALA A 779 30.62 10.45 12.20
CA ALA A 779 31.64 10.63 11.18
C ALA A 779 32.98 11.10 11.76
N ASP A 780 32.97 11.97 12.78
CA ASP A 780 34.13 12.41 13.52
C ASP A 780 34.88 11.23 14.16
N LEU A 781 34.15 10.33 14.81
CA LEU A 781 34.71 9.12 15.44
C LEU A 781 35.29 8.15 14.37
N LYS A 782 34.59 8.01 13.25
CA LYS A 782 35.05 7.14 12.17
C LYS A 782 36.32 7.68 11.51
N TYR A 783 36.43 8.98 11.28
CA TYR A 783 37.70 9.59 10.82
C TYR A 783 38.83 9.46 11.84
N GLN A 784 38.56 9.59 13.12
CA GLN A 784 39.52 9.31 14.18
C GLN A 784 39.99 7.83 14.14
N GLU A 785 39.09 6.90 13.84
CA GLU A 785 39.42 5.47 13.70
C GLU A 785 40.33 5.22 12.49
N ILE A 786 40.06 5.85 11.36
CA ILE A 786 40.93 5.81 10.17
C ILE A 786 42.30 6.35 10.55
N ALA A 787 42.38 7.52 11.18
CA ALA A 787 43.64 8.14 11.60
C ALA A 787 44.42 7.19 12.52
N ARG A 788 43.77 6.59 13.50
CA ARG A 788 44.40 5.58 14.40
C ARG A 788 44.94 4.38 13.65
N THR A 789 44.15 3.90 12.68
CA THR A 789 44.50 2.74 11.86
C THR A 789 45.74 2.99 10.99
N LEU A 790 45.92 4.23 10.57
CA LEU A 790 47.06 4.69 9.78
C LEU A 790 48.25 5.17 10.62
N GLY A 791 48.15 5.13 11.95
CA GLY A 791 49.19 5.59 12.88
C GLY A 791 49.35 7.12 12.92
N LEU A 792 48.31 7.87 12.56
CA LEU A 792 48.29 9.34 12.54
C LEU A 792 47.90 9.89 13.92
N PRO A 793 48.22 11.16 14.24
CA PRO A 793 47.73 11.82 15.45
C PRO A 793 46.19 11.78 15.53
N CYS A 794 45.68 11.29 16.66
CA CYS A 794 44.24 11.06 16.83
C CYS A 794 43.77 11.01 18.29
N SER A 795 44.39 11.81 19.17
CA SER A 795 44.06 11.84 20.62
C SER A 795 42.61 12.29 20.85
N THR A 796 42.12 13.16 19.99
CA THR A 796 40.71 13.60 19.97
C THR A 796 40.10 13.34 18.59
N PRO A 797 38.76 13.30 18.47
CA PRO A 797 38.11 13.18 17.19
C PRO A 797 38.49 14.34 16.23
N ALA A 798 38.57 15.57 16.71
CA ALA A 798 38.95 16.74 15.93
C ALA A 798 40.39 16.63 15.40
N GLU A 799 41.32 16.16 16.23
CA GLU A 799 42.71 15.90 15.80
C GLU A 799 42.77 14.78 14.76
N GLY A 800 42.01 13.71 14.97
CA GLY A 800 41.92 12.61 14.00
C GLY A 800 41.36 13.04 12.65
N VAL A 801 40.33 13.87 12.61
CA VAL A 801 39.79 14.45 11.39
C VAL A 801 40.84 15.27 10.63
N GLU A 802 41.50 16.20 11.34
CA GLU A 802 42.47 17.08 10.71
C GLU A 802 43.72 16.34 10.24
N SER A 803 44.24 15.44 11.05
CA SER A 803 45.43 14.64 10.68
C SER A 803 45.15 13.75 9.48
N PHE A 804 43.94 13.16 9.38
CA PHE A 804 43.56 12.34 8.25
C PHE A 804 43.32 13.19 6.99
N ALA A 805 42.63 14.32 7.10
CA ALA A 805 42.45 15.24 5.95
C ALA A 805 43.82 15.71 5.38
N ARG A 806 44.75 16.03 6.25
CA ARG A 806 46.14 16.40 5.87
C ARG A 806 46.85 15.23 5.21
N ALA A 807 46.78 14.03 5.75
CA ALA A 807 47.41 12.86 5.15
C ALA A 807 46.86 12.54 3.73
N CYS A 808 45.57 12.72 3.51
CA CYS A 808 44.98 12.59 2.17
C CYS A 808 45.52 13.65 1.19
N HIS A 809 45.65 14.90 1.64
CA HIS A 809 46.25 15.97 0.84
C HIS A 809 47.72 15.66 0.52
N GLU A 810 48.53 15.27 1.51
CA GLU A 810 49.94 14.94 1.34
C GLU A 810 50.13 13.76 0.36
N LEU A 811 49.31 12.71 0.48
CA LEU A 811 49.35 11.58 -0.43
C LEU A 811 49.06 12.01 -1.87
N ALA A 812 48.04 12.87 -2.07
CA ALA A 812 47.73 13.40 -3.40
C ALA A 812 48.88 14.22 -3.99
N VAL A 813 49.52 15.08 -3.21
CA VAL A 813 50.70 15.83 -3.63
C VAL A 813 51.85 14.90 -4.00
N ASN A 814 52.09 13.84 -3.19
CA ASN A 814 53.20 12.89 -3.44
C ASN A 814 53.04 12.10 -4.75
N VAL A 815 51.82 11.92 -5.22
CA VAL A 815 51.51 11.30 -6.52
C VAL A 815 51.27 12.33 -7.64
N GLY A 816 51.69 13.61 -7.42
CA GLY A 816 51.76 14.63 -8.45
C GLY A 816 50.44 15.37 -8.73
N ILE A 817 49.45 15.29 -7.87
CA ILE A 817 48.19 16.02 -8.04
C ILE A 817 48.32 17.45 -7.52
N LYS A 818 47.97 18.43 -8.31
CA LYS A 818 47.80 19.82 -7.89
C LYS A 818 46.47 19.97 -7.19
N MET A 819 46.49 20.44 -5.97
CA MET A 819 45.38 20.32 -4.99
C MET A 819 44.42 21.52 -5.01
N SER A 820 44.28 22.21 -6.12
CA SER A 820 43.27 23.24 -6.31
C SER A 820 42.71 23.23 -7.74
N PHE A 821 41.47 23.59 -7.92
CA PHE A 821 40.87 23.70 -9.26
C PHE A 821 41.48 24.89 -10.05
N LYS A 822 41.96 25.91 -9.34
CA LYS A 822 42.74 27.01 -9.96
C LYS A 822 44.01 26.50 -10.62
N GLU A 823 44.79 25.64 -9.96
CA GLU A 823 45.99 25.02 -10.51
C GLU A 823 45.73 24.02 -11.63
N GLN A 824 44.49 23.52 -11.71
CA GLN A 824 44.01 22.69 -12.84
C GLN A 824 43.69 23.55 -14.06
N GLY A 825 43.82 24.89 -13.99
CA GLY A 825 43.61 25.79 -15.11
C GLY A 825 42.15 26.21 -15.35
N ILE A 826 41.28 26.04 -14.41
CA ILE A 826 39.88 26.48 -14.50
C ILE A 826 39.87 28.00 -14.26
N ASP A 827 39.23 28.75 -15.16
CA ASP A 827 39.09 30.21 -15.04
C ASP A 827 38.27 30.59 -13.78
N GLU A 828 38.82 31.55 -13.02
CA GLU A 828 38.27 31.94 -11.73
C GLU A 828 36.83 32.50 -11.84
N LYS A 829 36.64 33.39 -12.83
CA LYS A 829 35.33 34.01 -13.01
C LYS A 829 34.27 32.98 -13.41
N THR A 830 34.59 32.12 -14.36
CA THR A 830 33.71 31.06 -14.85
C THR A 830 33.33 30.08 -13.74
N PHE A 831 34.31 29.73 -12.87
CA PHE A 831 34.07 28.85 -11.75
C PHE A 831 33.16 29.50 -10.70
N LEU A 832 33.48 30.70 -10.27
CA LEU A 832 32.72 31.41 -9.21
C LEU A 832 31.29 31.75 -9.63
N ASP A 833 31.10 32.16 -10.89
CA ASP A 833 29.78 32.43 -11.44
C ASP A 833 28.94 31.17 -11.54
N GLY A 834 29.55 30.03 -11.84
CA GLY A 834 28.85 28.72 -11.96
C GLY A 834 28.74 27.91 -10.70
N ARG A 835 29.40 28.30 -9.58
CA ARG A 835 29.49 27.44 -8.37
C ARG A 835 28.15 27.13 -7.71
N LYS A 836 27.22 28.08 -7.72
CA LYS A 836 25.88 27.88 -7.16
C LYS A 836 25.08 26.84 -7.93
N GLU A 837 25.16 26.87 -9.24
CA GLU A 837 24.52 25.86 -10.10
C GLU A 837 25.14 24.48 -9.84
N LEU A 838 26.47 24.40 -9.76
CA LEU A 838 27.19 23.16 -9.42
C LEU A 838 26.74 22.60 -8.07
N ALA A 839 26.61 23.45 -7.05
CA ALA A 839 26.16 23.06 -5.72
C ALA A 839 24.71 22.53 -5.75
N MET A 840 23.81 23.19 -6.48
CA MET A 840 22.44 22.73 -6.69
C MET A 840 22.39 21.37 -7.37
N MET A 841 23.14 21.21 -8.48
CA MET A 841 23.21 19.94 -9.20
C MET A 841 23.85 18.83 -8.35
N SER A 842 24.82 19.17 -7.50
CA SER A 842 25.45 18.21 -6.56
C SER A 842 24.48 17.80 -5.46
N PHE A 843 23.67 18.71 -4.95
CA PHE A 843 22.62 18.39 -3.97
C PHE A 843 21.60 17.38 -4.52
N GLU A 844 21.28 17.49 -5.82
CA GLU A 844 20.35 16.58 -6.49
C GLU A 844 20.98 15.25 -6.93
N ASP A 845 22.30 15.10 -6.75
CA ASP A 845 23.01 13.87 -7.12
C ASP A 845 22.61 12.70 -6.22
N GLN A 846 22.54 11.50 -6.79
CA GLN A 846 22.12 10.28 -6.09
C GLN A 846 23.07 9.83 -4.97
N CYS A 847 24.31 10.34 -4.94
CA CYS A 847 25.27 10.03 -3.86
C CYS A 847 25.04 10.90 -2.62
N THR A 848 24.49 12.09 -2.76
CA THR A 848 24.27 13.05 -1.66
C THR A 848 23.46 12.49 -0.49
N PRO A 849 22.37 11.71 -0.69
CA PRO A 849 21.57 11.19 0.43
C PRO A 849 22.31 10.26 1.38
N ALA A 850 23.40 9.62 0.95
CA ALA A 850 24.16 8.71 1.80
C ALA A 850 25.26 9.42 2.62
N ASN A 851 25.50 10.71 2.42
CA ASN A 851 26.48 11.48 3.18
C ASN A 851 26.15 11.53 4.68
N PRO A 852 27.12 11.40 5.58
CA PRO A 852 26.89 11.34 7.03
C PRO A 852 26.34 12.65 7.61
N ARG A 853 26.52 13.75 6.94
CA ARG A 853 26.00 15.07 7.29
C ARG A 853 25.11 15.56 6.18
N LEU A 854 23.93 16.11 6.50
CA LEU A 854 23.08 16.73 5.50
C LEU A 854 23.74 18.00 5.00
N ALA A 855 24.28 17.95 3.77
CA ALA A 855 24.88 19.12 3.15
C ALA A 855 23.80 20.04 2.58
N MET A 856 23.86 21.29 2.97
CA MET A 856 23.04 22.35 2.34
C MET A 856 23.73 22.82 1.08
N VAL A 857 22.97 23.40 0.14
CA VAL A 857 23.56 23.97 -1.09
C VAL A 857 24.65 24.99 -0.77
N ALA A 858 24.44 25.83 0.24
CA ALA A 858 25.45 26.82 0.68
C ALA A 858 26.73 26.18 1.23
N ASP A 859 26.62 25.02 1.91
CA ASP A 859 27.78 24.28 2.39
C ASP A 859 28.62 23.76 1.20
N MET A 860 27.94 23.25 0.18
CA MET A 860 28.60 22.77 -1.03
C MET A 860 29.27 23.92 -1.82
N GLU A 861 28.62 25.10 -1.90
CA GLU A 861 29.23 26.28 -2.47
C GLU A 861 30.51 26.69 -1.74
N GLU A 862 30.52 26.60 -0.39
CA GLU A 862 31.69 26.92 0.42
C GLU A 862 32.81 25.89 0.18
N ILE A 863 32.49 24.59 0.18
CA ILE A 863 33.44 23.52 -0.10
C ILE A 863 34.08 23.70 -1.52
N LEU A 864 33.22 23.92 -2.52
CA LEU A 864 33.70 24.18 -3.91
C LEU A 864 34.62 25.41 -3.98
N THR A 865 34.30 26.46 -3.23
CA THR A 865 35.13 27.68 -3.20
C THR A 865 36.49 27.40 -2.54
N LYS A 866 36.55 26.71 -1.42
CA LYS A 866 37.79 26.29 -0.76
C LYS A 866 38.64 25.41 -1.65
N ALA A 867 38.04 24.42 -2.28
CA ALA A 867 38.70 23.52 -3.22
C ALA A 867 39.22 24.23 -4.48
N TYR A 868 38.55 25.34 -4.88
CA TYR A 868 39.05 26.16 -5.99
C TYR A 868 40.37 26.83 -5.65
N TYR A 869 40.51 27.40 -4.46
CA TYR A 869 41.74 28.10 -4.03
C TYR A 869 42.78 27.17 -3.38
N GLY A 870 42.39 25.98 -2.92
CA GLY A 870 43.27 25.07 -2.17
C GLY A 870 43.43 25.46 -0.69
N GLU A 871 42.42 26.10 -0.08
CA GLU A 871 42.42 26.65 1.27
C GLU A 871 42.02 25.64 2.39
#